data_ab45c2f0b32da662cd9313b2e926b682
#
_entry.id   ab45c2f0b32da662cd9313b2e926b682
#
_cell.length_a   1.000
_cell.length_b   1.000
_cell.length_c   1.000
_cell.angle_alpha   90.00
_cell.angle_beta   90.00
_cell.angle_gamma   90.00
#
_symmetry.space_group_name_H-M   'P 1'
#
loop_
_entity.id
_entity.type
_entity.pdbx_description
1 polymer ?
#
loop_
_entity_poly.entity_id
_entity_poly.type
_entity_poly.pdbx_seq_one_letter_code
_entity_poly.pdbx_strand_id
1 'polypeptide(L)'
;MSSATVLPDVVTCAATTLGLVSTRIYITSAEGHTGKSTVALGVLETLARSVGRVGVFRPVARSVVEPDYVLELLLQHTAVGISYDDAVGVTYDDVHADPEAALGTIVTRFAQVERQCDAVVVLGSDYTDVGSPTELSFNAKVAANLGAPVLLVLGGRDAAERAARTPEGMAQVADVTTSELRAAHAQLFGVVVNRADPDALAAIVTSVEHAVHDDHPDVPVWAIPEDRVLVAPTVRALLQATGATLVRGDDALLDREALGTVVAGMSMENVLPRLIEGGIVVVPGDRSDVLIATLLANQSETFPSLAGVILNGGFEIAPQVSRLLEGLSSSLPIAQNDLGTYDTALRITQTRGRLAADSPRKADLALALFEQHVDAEALRDRLQLAPSGVVTPLMFEHGLLDRARSYGKRIVLPEGEDDRILRAASTLLQRQVCELTILGDPAAIRTRATELGLDLEAAQLVSPFDPELRERFAEEYTRLRAHKGMSIELARDTVTDVSYFGTMMVQLGLADGMVSGAKHTTAHTIRPSFEIIKTRPDTSIVSSVFLMALADRVLVYGDCAVIPDPTSEQLADIAISSAETATQFGIYPRVAMLSYSTGDSGSGADVDKVRAGTAFVRERRPDLLVEGPIQYDAAADPTVASTKMPDSPVAGRATVFIFPDLNTGNNTYKAVQRSAGAVAIGPVLQGLRKPINDLSRGALVGDIVNTVAITAIQAGTATDAA
;
A
#
# COMPACT_ATOMS: atom_id res chain seq x y z
N MET A 1 16.37 -59.25 48.75
CA MET A 1 17.05 -58.60 47.64
C MET A 1 15.98 -58.37 46.54
N SER A 2 15.41 -57.20 46.58
CA SER A 2 14.28 -56.82 45.78
C SER A 2 14.75 -55.80 44.75
N SER A 3 14.62 -56.10 43.49
CA SER A 3 14.82 -55.17 42.41
C SER A 3 13.47 -54.56 41.99
N ALA A 4 13.25 -53.31 42.31
CA ALA A 4 12.10 -52.55 41.87
C ALA A 4 12.36 -52.05 40.46
N THR A 5 11.53 -52.46 39.53
CA THR A 5 11.44 -51.95 38.14
C THR A 5 10.65 -50.64 38.16
N VAL A 6 11.29 -49.55 37.83
CA VAL A 6 10.63 -48.25 37.64
C VAL A 6 10.08 -48.21 36.21
N LEU A 7 8.77 -48.10 36.07
CA LEU A 7 8.09 -47.75 34.84
C LEU A 7 8.20 -46.24 34.60
N PRO A 8 8.45 -45.75 33.38
CA PRO A 8 8.41 -44.33 33.11
C PRO A 8 6.97 -43.82 33.02
N ASP A 9 6.68 -42.79 33.75
CA ASP A 9 5.42 -42.05 33.71
C ASP A 9 5.14 -41.52 32.30
N VAL A 10 4.02 -41.99 31.74
CA VAL A 10 3.40 -41.38 30.58
C VAL A 10 2.78 -40.06 31.04
N VAL A 11 3.51 -38.97 30.84
CA VAL A 11 2.95 -37.63 30.97
C VAL A 11 1.98 -37.41 29.79
N THR A 12 0.73 -37.66 30.06
CA THR A 12 -0.38 -37.28 29.21
C THR A 12 -0.43 -35.74 29.19
N CYS A 13 0.14 -35.15 28.16
CA CYS A 13 -0.02 -33.72 27.89
C CYS A 13 -1.49 -33.49 27.51
N ALA A 14 -2.33 -33.23 28.51
CA ALA A 14 -3.63 -32.64 28.29
C ALA A 14 -3.37 -31.23 27.71
N ALA A 15 -3.49 -31.10 26.38
CA ALA A 15 -3.61 -29.82 25.72
C ALA A 15 -4.90 -29.16 26.25
N THR A 16 -4.74 -28.43 27.33
CA THR A 16 -5.73 -27.46 27.77
C THR A 16 -5.80 -26.43 26.66
N THR A 17 -6.87 -26.42 25.89
CA THR A 17 -7.27 -25.35 25.01
C THR A 17 -7.60 -24.14 25.89
N LEU A 18 -6.57 -23.48 26.41
CA LEU A 18 -6.66 -22.09 26.83
C LEU A 18 -6.93 -21.33 25.54
N GLY A 19 -8.16 -20.87 25.34
CA GLY A 19 -8.50 -19.97 24.26
C GLY A 19 -7.46 -18.85 24.25
N LEU A 20 -6.72 -18.73 23.17
CA LEU A 20 -5.81 -17.62 22.95
C LEU A 20 -6.67 -16.37 23.07
N VAL A 21 -6.42 -15.57 24.11
CA VAL A 21 -7.08 -14.27 24.28
C VAL A 21 -6.56 -13.40 23.15
N SER A 22 -7.43 -12.96 22.27
CA SER A 22 -7.04 -12.06 21.17
C SER A 22 -6.46 -10.77 21.73
N THR A 23 -5.45 -10.23 21.09
CA THR A 23 -4.90 -8.92 21.45
C THR A 23 -5.94 -7.84 21.11
N ARG A 24 -6.13 -6.90 22.03
CA ARG A 24 -7.14 -5.83 21.91
C ARG A 24 -6.45 -4.49 22.04
N ILE A 25 -6.88 -3.49 21.27
CA ILE A 25 -6.46 -2.11 21.44
C ILE A 25 -7.64 -1.19 21.16
N TYR A 26 -7.88 -0.26 22.07
CA TYR A 26 -8.97 0.71 21.98
C TYR A 26 -8.42 2.08 21.62
N ILE A 27 -8.81 2.62 20.47
CA ILE A 27 -8.33 3.92 19.98
C ILE A 27 -9.43 4.96 20.20
N THR A 28 -9.18 5.94 21.05
CA THR A 28 -10.15 7.00 21.37
C THR A 28 -9.50 8.38 21.50
N SER A 29 -10.34 9.40 21.53
CA SER A 29 -9.96 10.79 21.75
C SER A 29 -11.01 11.51 22.59
N ALA A 30 -10.62 12.57 23.29
CA ALA A 30 -11.51 13.41 24.06
C ALA A 30 -12.33 14.39 23.21
N GLU A 31 -11.87 14.64 21.99
CA GLU A 31 -12.46 15.64 21.10
C GLU A 31 -12.49 15.14 19.66
N GLY A 32 -13.36 15.74 18.86
CA GLY A 32 -13.43 15.42 17.43
C GLY A 32 -12.30 16.04 16.62
N HIS A 33 -12.16 15.54 15.39
CA HIS A 33 -11.20 16.06 14.41
C HIS A 33 -9.72 15.92 14.79
N THR A 34 -9.39 15.06 15.74
CA THR A 34 -8.01 14.74 16.12
C THR A 34 -7.25 13.96 15.04
N GLY A 35 -7.95 13.47 14.01
CA GLY A 35 -7.35 12.58 12.99
C GLY A 35 -7.13 11.16 13.50
N LYS A 36 -7.96 10.69 14.41
CA LYS A 36 -7.93 9.33 14.97
C LYS A 36 -7.91 8.22 13.89
N SER A 37 -8.52 8.47 12.73
CA SER A 37 -8.49 7.55 11.58
C SER A 37 -7.06 7.24 11.07
N THR A 38 -6.17 8.23 11.06
CA THR A 38 -4.74 8.03 10.71
C THR A 38 -4.07 7.06 11.68
N VAL A 39 -4.30 7.26 12.97
CA VAL A 39 -3.72 6.40 14.02
C VAL A 39 -4.33 4.99 13.95
N ALA A 40 -5.64 4.90 13.76
CA ALA A 40 -6.33 3.61 13.66
C ALA A 40 -5.86 2.80 12.45
N LEU A 41 -5.68 3.44 11.29
CA LEU A 41 -5.15 2.81 10.09
C LEU A 41 -3.70 2.34 10.32
N GLY A 42 -2.83 3.17 10.88
CA GLY A 42 -1.44 2.83 11.18
C GLY A 42 -1.30 1.68 12.18
N VAL A 43 -2.12 1.65 13.23
CA VAL A 43 -2.18 0.54 14.20
C VAL A 43 -2.67 -0.74 13.53
N LEU A 44 -3.75 -0.67 12.74
CA LEU A 44 -4.28 -1.82 12.01
C LEU A 44 -3.22 -2.45 11.10
N GLU A 45 -2.52 -1.64 10.33
CA GLU A 45 -1.43 -2.06 9.45
C GLU A 45 -0.25 -2.67 10.23
N THR A 46 0.12 -2.07 11.37
CA THR A 46 1.18 -2.60 12.23
C THR A 46 0.82 -3.98 12.80
N LEU A 47 -0.43 -4.17 13.21
CA LEU A 47 -0.93 -5.47 13.66
C LEU A 47 -1.01 -6.48 12.53
N ALA A 48 -1.49 -6.07 11.34
CA ALA A 48 -1.61 -6.94 10.18
C ALA A 48 -0.25 -7.47 9.67
N ARG A 49 0.86 -6.80 9.99
CA ARG A 49 2.23 -7.30 9.73
C ARG A 49 2.65 -8.42 10.70
N SER A 50 2.01 -8.52 11.83
CA SER A 50 2.45 -9.41 12.93
C SER A 50 1.52 -10.61 13.15
N VAL A 51 0.22 -10.45 12.93
CA VAL A 51 -0.79 -11.50 13.12
C VAL A 51 -1.68 -11.64 11.90
N GLY A 52 -2.19 -12.87 11.69
CA GLY A 52 -2.89 -13.22 10.46
C GLY A 52 -4.30 -12.66 10.36
N ARG A 53 -5.01 -12.52 11.47
CA ARG A 53 -6.42 -12.15 11.50
C ARG A 53 -6.65 -10.96 12.41
N VAL A 54 -6.54 -9.76 11.84
CA VAL A 54 -6.85 -8.51 12.55
C VAL A 54 -8.27 -8.08 12.20
N GLY A 55 -9.13 -7.96 13.21
CA GLY A 55 -10.48 -7.46 13.08
C GLY A 55 -10.58 -5.99 13.46
N VAL A 56 -11.67 -5.37 13.06
CA VAL A 56 -12.04 -4.00 13.43
C VAL A 56 -13.42 -4.01 14.06
N PHE A 57 -13.60 -3.22 15.12
CA PHE A 57 -14.87 -3.08 15.80
C PHE A 57 -15.16 -1.62 16.15
N ARG A 58 -16.37 -1.15 15.85
CA ARG A 58 -16.88 0.17 16.16
C ARG A 58 -17.98 0.04 17.24
N PRO A 59 -17.67 0.28 18.52
CA PRO A 59 -18.65 0.11 19.61
C PRO A 59 -19.92 0.91 19.43
N VAL A 60 -19.78 2.17 18.99
CA VAL A 60 -20.92 3.08 18.77
C VAL A 60 -20.78 3.69 17.38
N ALA A 61 -21.76 3.47 16.52
CA ALA A 61 -21.91 4.12 15.23
C ALA A 61 -22.92 5.25 15.31
N ARG A 62 -22.77 6.27 14.44
CA ARG A 62 -23.68 7.42 14.41
C ARG A 62 -25.09 7.00 14.02
N SER A 63 -25.21 6.16 13.00
CA SER A 63 -26.46 5.71 12.41
C SER A 63 -26.25 4.37 11.72
N VAL A 64 -27.31 3.59 11.56
CA VAL A 64 -27.31 2.40 10.70
C VAL A 64 -27.59 2.73 9.22
N VAL A 65 -28.06 3.96 8.94
CA VAL A 65 -28.45 4.39 7.58
C VAL A 65 -27.26 4.98 6.81
N GLU A 66 -26.40 5.72 7.51
CA GLU A 66 -25.19 6.33 6.95
C GLU A 66 -23.97 5.58 7.46
N PRO A 67 -23.27 4.79 6.61
CA PRO A 67 -22.07 4.07 7.02
C PRO A 67 -20.97 5.01 7.55
N ASP A 68 -20.25 4.55 8.58
CA ASP A 68 -19.07 5.23 9.09
C ASP A 68 -17.91 5.04 8.12
N TYR A 69 -17.52 6.11 7.46
CA TYR A 69 -16.48 6.10 6.41
C TYR A 69 -15.10 5.64 6.92
N VAL A 70 -14.81 5.81 8.22
CA VAL A 70 -13.57 5.33 8.83
C VAL A 70 -13.64 3.83 9.02
N LEU A 71 -14.77 3.30 9.49
CA LEU A 71 -14.95 1.86 9.61
C LEU A 71 -14.90 1.18 8.25
N GLU A 72 -15.51 1.76 7.21
CA GLU A 72 -15.41 1.24 5.83
C GLU A 72 -13.96 1.20 5.35
N LEU A 73 -13.19 2.28 5.58
CA LEU A 73 -11.76 2.32 5.28
C LEU A 73 -11.00 1.18 5.99
N LEU A 74 -11.18 1.05 7.30
CA LEU A 74 -10.46 0.05 8.09
C LEU A 74 -10.84 -1.38 7.68
N LEU A 75 -12.11 -1.63 7.35
CA LEU A 75 -12.57 -2.94 6.88
C LEU A 75 -11.96 -3.34 5.52
N GLN A 76 -11.59 -2.38 4.67
CA GLN A 76 -10.86 -2.67 3.43
C GLN A 76 -9.39 -3.06 3.66
N HIS A 77 -8.82 -2.68 4.81
CA HIS A 77 -7.45 -2.98 5.22
C HIS A 77 -7.33 -4.19 6.15
N THR A 78 -8.40 -5.00 6.30
CA THR A 78 -8.37 -6.24 7.10
C THR A 78 -8.51 -7.47 6.21
N ALA A 79 -7.80 -8.55 6.57
CA ALA A 79 -7.92 -9.85 5.89
C ALA A 79 -9.11 -10.68 6.38
N VAL A 80 -9.80 -10.26 7.45
CA VAL A 80 -10.96 -10.96 8.02
C VAL A 80 -12.22 -10.42 7.37
N GLY A 81 -13.01 -11.29 6.76
CA GLY A 81 -14.26 -10.93 6.08
C GLY A 81 -15.41 -10.60 7.04
N ILE A 82 -15.20 -9.66 7.98
CA ILE A 82 -16.23 -9.16 8.88
C ILE A 82 -17.12 -8.20 8.11
N SER A 83 -18.44 -8.40 8.15
CA SER A 83 -19.37 -7.47 7.53
C SER A 83 -19.42 -6.14 8.32
N TYR A 84 -19.84 -5.07 7.64
CA TYR A 84 -20.03 -3.77 8.31
C TYR A 84 -20.96 -3.88 9.53
N ASP A 85 -22.09 -4.58 9.36
CA ASP A 85 -23.09 -4.75 10.41
C ASP A 85 -22.56 -5.55 11.62
N ASP A 86 -21.70 -6.54 11.40
CA ASP A 86 -21.07 -7.31 12.47
C ASP A 86 -20.00 -6.48 13.20
N ALA A 87 -19.34 -5.57 12.49
CA ALA A 87 -18.30 -4.71 13.03
C ALA A 87 -18.84 -3.54 13.88
N VAL A 88 -20.17 -3.30 13.89
CA VAL A 88 -20.81 -2.23 14.66
C VAL A 88 -21.47 -2.80 15.93
N GLY A 89 -21.24 -2.15 17.07
CA GLY A 89 -21.87 -2.51 18.33
C GLY A 89 -23.33 -2.04 18.44
N VAL A 90 -23.53 -0.76 18.65
CA VAL A 90 -24.83 -0.10 18.80
C VAL A 90 -24.83 1.25 18.08
N THR A 91 -25.98 1.91 18.02
CA THR A 91 -26.08 3.30 17.55
C THR A 91 -25.98 4.29 18.72
N TYR A 92 -25.78 5.55 18.36
CA TYR A 92 -25.80 6.63 19.35
C TYR A 92 -27.17 6.77 20.05
N ASP A 93 -28.26 6.56 19.32
CA ASP A 93 -29.61 6.58 19.86
C ASP A 93 -29.82 5.47 20.92
N ASP A 94 -29.24 4.28 20.70
CA ASP A 94 -29.30 3.19 21.69
C ASP A 94 -28.59 3.57 23.00
N VAL A 95 -27.43 4.23 22.89
CA VAL A 95 -26.67 4.69 24.07
C VAL A 95 -27.44 5.75 24.84
N HIS A 96 -28.14 6.68 24.17
CA HIS A 96 -28.94 7.68 24.81
C HIS A 96 -30.21 7.09 25.48
N ALA A 97 -30.80 6.07 24.86
CA ALA A 97 -31.98 5.43 25.37
C ALA A 97 -31.69 4.63 26.66
N ASP A 98 -30.63 3.84 26.68
CA ASP A 98 -30.21 3.04 27.84
C ASP A 98 -28.69 2.70 27.73
N PRO A 99 -27.81 3.49 28.39
CA PRO A 99 -26.37 3.29 28.34
C PRO A 99 -25.90 1.91 28.86
N GLU A 100 -26.57 1.34 29.83
CA GLU A 100 -26.18 0.05 30.42
C GLU A 100 -26.58 -1.13 29.52
N ALA A 101 -27.77 -1.09 28.94
CA ALA A 101 -28.19 -2.09 27.94
C ALA A 101 -27.33 -2.00 26.68
N ALA A 102 -26.97 -0.79 26.24
CA ALA A 102 -26.06 -0.56 25.11
C ALA A 102 -24.69 -1.17 25.39
N LEU A 103 -24.13 -0.96 26.59
CA LEU A 103 -22.84 -1.54 26.99
C LEU A 103 -22.86 -3.08 26.94
N GLY A 104 -23.94 -3.70 27.46
CA GLY A 104 -24.13 -5.16 27.39
C GLY A 104 -24.16 -5.69 25.95
N THR A 105 -24.85 -4.97 25.07
CA THR A 105 -24.92 -5.29 23.64
C THR A 105 -23.55 -5.15 22.95
N ILE A 106 -22.81 -4.08 23.24
CA ILE A 106 -21.44 -3.85 22.73
C ILE A 106 -20.54 -5.04 23.10
N VAL A 107 -20.51 -5.43 24.38
CA VAL A 107 -19.70 -6.57 24.84
C VAL A 107 -20.06 -7.87 24.12
N THR A 108 -21.34 -8.12 23.91
CA THR A 108 -21.83 -9.34 23.24
C THR A 108 -21.42 -9.38 21.76
N ARG A 109 -21.57 -8.27 21.05
CA ARG A 109 -21.19 -8.16 19.63
C ARG A 109 -19.67 -8.20 19.44
N PHE A 110 -18.93 -7.51 20.30
CA PHE A 110 -17.48 -7.56 20.31
C PHE A 110 -16.96 -9.00 20.44
N ALA A 111 -17.52 -9.79 21.36
CA ALA A 111 -17.13 -11.18 21.55
C ALA A 111 -17.38 -12.06 20.31
N GLN A 112 -18.30 -11.69 19.43
CA GLN A 112 -18.53 -12.40 18.15
C GLN A 112 -17.44 -12.09 17.13
N VAL A 113 -17.01 -10.82 17.05
CA VAL A 113 -15.88 -10.38 16.20
C VAL A 113 -14.58 -10.99 16.70
N GLU A 114 -14.32 -10.90 18.01
CA GLU A 114 -13.10 -11.37 18.63
C GLU A 114 -12.80 -12.85 18.36
N ARG A 115 -13.81 -13.71 18.39
CA ARG A 115 -13.64 -15.16 18.11
C ARG A 115 -13.10 -15.47 16.73
N GLN A 116 -13.17 -14.53 15.81
CA GLN A 116 -12.72 -14.68 14.43
C GLN A 116 -11.30 -14.10 14.22
N CYS A 117 -10.74 -13.43 15.24
CA CYS A 117 -9.56 -12.60 15.12
C CYS A 117 -8.47 -13.02 16.11
N ASP A 118 -7.22 -12.78 15.73
CA ASP A 118 -6.04 -12.88 16.60
C ASP A 118 -5.78 -11.55 17.32
N ALA A 119 -6.18 -10.44 16.70
CA ALA A 119 -6.16 -9.11 17.27
C ALA A 119 -7.39 -8.30 16.82
N VAL A 120 -7.85 -7.35 17.63
CA VAL A 120 -8.97 -6.46 17.29
C VAL A 120 -8.60 -5.01 17.59
N VAL A 121 -8.74 -4.16 16.57
CA VAL A 121 -8.68 -2.70 16.70
C VAL A 121 -10.08 -2.20 16.99
N VAL A 122 -10.28 -1.62 18.17
CA VAL A 122 -11.54 -1.03 18.58
C VAL A 122 -11.49 0.49 18.39
N LEU A 123 -12.35 1.02 17.52
CA LEU A 123 -12.40 2.44 17.21
C LEU A 123 -13.50 3.13 18.02
N GLY A 124 -13.11 3.88 19.05
CA GLY A 124 -14.04 4.66 19.89
C GLY A 124 -14.74 5.78 19.12
N SER A 125 -15.92 6.19 19.60
CA SER A 125 -16.69 7.30 19.04
C SER A 125 -16.01 8.67 19.26
N ASP A 126 -16.40 9.67 18.48
CA ASP A 126 -15.93 11.06 18.59
C ASP A 126 -16.93 12.02 17.93
N TYR A 127 -18.20 11.86 18.24
CA TYR A 127 -19.26 12.67 17.64
C TYR A 127 -19.35 14.04 18.28
N THR A 128 -18.80 15.03 17.62
CA THR A 128 -18.80 16.44 18.04
C THR A 128 -20.17 17.10 17.97
N ASP A 129 -21.15 16.48 17.30
CA ASP A 129 -22.48 17.07 17.08
C ASP A 129 -23.39 16.94 18.28
N VAL A 130 -23.02 16.25 19.33
CA VAL A 130 -23.90 15.89 20.45
C VAL A 130 -23.39 16.44 21.78
N GLY A 131 -22.66 17.51 21.82
CA GLY A 131 -22.39 18.36 22.98
C GLY A 131 -22.38 17.72 24.39
N SER A 132 -22.08 16.40 24.45
CA SER A 132 -22.08 15.67 25.72
C SER A 132 -20.65 15.60 26.27
N PRO A 133 -20.40 16.20 27.45
CA PRO A 133 -19.09 16.09 28.11
C PRO A 133 -18.76 14.67 28.58
N THR A 134 -19.60 13.68 28.30
CA THR A 134 -19.50 12.31 28.82
C THR A 134 -19.02 11.30 27.76
N GLU A 135 -18.70 11.72 26.53
CA GLU A 135 -18.34 10.77 25.46
C GLU A 135 -17.05 10.02 25.76
N LEU A 136 -16.01 10.71 26.21
CA LEU A 136 -14.75 10.07 26.61
C LEU A 136 -14.97 9.10 27.78
N SER A 137 -15.75 9.49 28.77
CA SER A 137 -16.09 8.62 29.91
C SER A 137 -16.83 7.36 29.47
N PHE A 138 -17.74 7.44 28.48
CA PHE A 138 -18.40 6.27 27.93
C PHE A 138 -17.43 5.38 27.15
N ASN A 139 -16.58 5.95 26.28
CA ASN A 139 -15.52 5.21 25.60
C ASN A 139 -14.58 4.51 26.60
N ALA A 140 -14.21 5.19 27.67
CA ALA A 140 -13.37 4.61 28.73
C ALA A 140 -14.06 3.44 29.44
N LYS A 141 -15.37 3.54 29.75
CA LYS A 141 -16.15 2.41 30.28
C LYS A 141 -16.22 1.24 29.32
N VAL A 142 -16.44 1.50 28.03
CA VAL A 142 -16.44 0.45 26.99
C VAL A 142 -15.07 -0.22 26.96
N ALA A 143 -13.97 0.53 26.88
CA ALA A 143 -12.61 0.00 26.86
C ALA A 143 -12.31 -0.90 28.09
N ALA A 144 -12.71 -0.43 29.30
CA ALA A 144 -12.55 -1.21 30.53
C ALA A 144 -13.36 -2.52 30.49
N ASN A 145 -14.62 -2.48 30.03
CA ASN A 145 -15.48 -3.68 29.93
C ASN A 145 -15.02 -4.65 28.83
N LEU A 146 -14.40 -4.16 27.78
CA LEU A 146 -13.80 -5.01 26.74
C LEU A 146 -12.41 -5.53 27.15
N GLY A 147 -11.83 -5.05 28.25
CA GLY A 147 -10.45 -5.36 28.63
C GLY A 147 -9.45 -4.92 27.54
N ALA A 148 -9.75 -3.84 26.85
CA ALA A 148 -8.94 -3.30 25.76
C ALA A 148 -8.14 -2.08 26.24
N PRO A 149 -6.80 -2.13 26.28
CA PRO A 149 -6.00 -0.97 26.66
C PRO A 149 -6.16 0.17 25.65
N VAL A 150 -6.13 1.41 26.16
CA VAL A 150 -6.48 2.63 25.41
C VAL A 150 -5.24 3.27 24.81
N LEU A 151 -5.20 3.40 23.50
CA LEU A 151 -4.34 4.31 22.79
C LEU A 151 -5.07 5.64 22.63
N LEU A 152 -4.64 6.63 23.40
CA LEU A 152 -5.27 7.94 23.45
C LEU A 152 -4.74 8.83 22.32
N VAL A 153 -5.65 9.39 21.52
CA VAL A 153 -5.29 10.32 20.44
C VAL A 153 -5.66 11.74 20.85
N LEU A 154 -4.67 12.61 20.94
CA LEU A 154 -4.85 14.03 21.25
C LEU A 154 -4.68 14.87 19.99
N GLY A 155 -5.48 15.92 19.81
CA GLY A 155 -5.39 16.85 18.68
C GLY A 155 -4.36 17.95 18.95
N GLY A 156 -3.33 18.05 18.12
CA GLY A 156 -2.33 19.14 18.17
C GLY A 156 -2.88 20.50 17.71
N ARG A 157 -4.14 20.55 17.29
CA ARG A 157 -4.84 21.79 16.88
C ARG A 157 -6.07 22.03 17.77
N ASP A 158 -6.34 23.27 18.08
CA ASP A 158 -7.58 23.65 18.72
C ASP A 158 -8.77 23.36 17.80
N ALA A 159 -9.82 22.77 18.35
CA ALA A 159 -10.98 22.34 17.57
C ALA A 159 -11.77 23.51 16.97
N ALA A 160 -11.83 24.65 17.66
CA ALA A 160 -12.58 25.85 17.26
C ALA A 160 -11.74 26.77 16.39
N GLU A 161 -10.53 27.13 16.85
CA GLU A 161 -9.69 28.15 16.23
C GLU A 161 -8.76 27.54 15.15
N ARG A 162 -8.58 26.22 15.13
CA ARG A 162 -7.64 25.49 14.26
C ARG A 162 -6.17 25.92 14.44
N ALA A 163 -5.87 26.70 15.47
CA ALA A 163 -4.52 27.11 15.80
C ALA A 163 -3.70 25.93 16.34
N ALA A 164 -2.39 25.95 16.15
CA ALA A 164 -1.52 24.98 16.78
C ALA A 164 -1.53 25.17 18.30
N ARG A 165 -1.67 24.07 19.02
CA ARG A 165 -1.55 24.06 20.48
C ARG A 165 -0.07 24.14 20.87
N THR A 166 0.23 24.92 21.91
CA THR A 166 1.58 24.95 22.49
C THR A 166 1.91 23.65 23.22
N PRO A 167 3.19 23.32 23.46
CA PRO A 167 3.58 22.14 24.25
C PRO A 167 2.91 22.11 25.64
N GLU A 168 2.81 23.26 26.33
CA GLU A 168 2.16 23.39 27.63
C GLU A 168 0.64 23.17 27.54
N GLY A 169 0.01 23.67 26.48
CA GLY A 169 -1.41 23.43 26.20
C GLY A 169 -1.69 21.96 25.95
N MET A 170 -0.78 21.26 25.25
CA MET A 170 -0.89 19.82 25.02
C MET A 170 -0.72 19.01 26.32
N ALA A 171 0.20 19.41 27.20
CA ALA A 171 0.37 18.79 28.51
C ALA A 171 -0.90 18.90 29.37
N GLN A 172 -1.56 20.05 29.37
CA GLN A 172 -2.83 20.26 30.10
C GLN A 172 -3.96 19.36 29.55
N VAL A 173 -4.09 19.25 28.22
CA VAL A 173 -5.07 18.37 27.58
C VAL A 173 -4.79 16.92 27.95
N ALA A 174 -3.54 16.49 27.94
CA ALA A 174 -3.13 15.13 28.31
C ALA A 174 -3.48 14.80 29.76
N ASP A 175 -3.16 15.70 30.71
CA ASP A 175 -3.43 15.50 32.14
C ASP A 175 -4.92 15.34 32.41
N VAL A 176 -5.76 16.23 31.87
CA VAL A 176 -7.22 16.14 32.04
C VAL A 176 -7.77 14.85 31.46
N THR A 177 -7.34 14.49 30.24
CA THR A 177 -7.86 13.33 29.50
C THR A 177 -7.44 12.00 30.14
N THR A 178 -6.19 11.89 30.58
CA THR A 178 -5.70 10.68 31.27
C THR A 178 -6.33 10.50 32.65
N SER A 179 -6.59 11.59 33.36
CA SER A 179 -7.32 11.57 34.62
C SER A 179 -8.76 11.05 34.46
N GLU A 180 -9.44 11.40 33.37
CA GLU A 180 -10.80 10.90 33.04
C GLU A 180 -10.77 9.40 32.70
N LEU A 181 -9.79 8.94 31.92
CA LEU A 181 -9.60 7.50 31.63
C LEU A 181 -9.38 6.69 32.91
N ARG A 182 -8.55 7.19 33.81
CA ARG A 182 -8.26 6.57 35.11
C ARG A 182 -9.50 6.50 35.97
N ALA A 183 -10.32 7.57 36.04
CA ALA A 183 -11.56 7.59 36.80
C ALA A 183 -12.55 6.52 36.32
N ALA A 184 -12.49 6.15 35.02
CA ALA A 184 -13.30 5.09 34.44
C ALA A 184 -12.61 3.70 34.48
N HIS A 185 -11.48 3.56 35.14
CA HIS A 185 -10.68 2.33 35.23
C HIS A 185 -10.18 1.79 33.90
N ALA A 186 -10.06 2.64 32.88
CA ALA A 186 -9.48 2.28 31.59
C ALA A 186 -7.94 2.26 31.70
N GLN A 187 -7.32 1.24 31.16
CA GLN A 187 -5.86 1.12 31.13
C GLN A 187 -5.27 1.93 30.00
N LEU A 188 -4.39 2.88 30.29
CA LEU A 188 -3.67 3.65 29.27
C LEU A 188 -2.54 2.82 28.66
N PHE A 189 -2.56 2.68 27.34
CA PHE A 189 -1.54 1.96 26.56
C PHE A 189 -0.45 2.89 26.03
N GLY A 190 -0.86 4.03 25.46
CA GLY A 190 0.02 5.02 24.84
C GLY A 190 -0.73 6.31 24.52
N VAL A 191 0.02 7.35 24.19
CA VAL A 191 -0.54 8.63 23.76
C VAL A 191 0.04 9.02 22.40
N VAL A 192 -0.81 9.38 21.45
CA VAL A 192 -0.43 9.93 20.15
C VAL A 192 -0.97 11.35 20.02
N VAL A 193 -0.09 12.34 19.99
CA VAL A 193 -0.46 13.70 19.60
C VAL A 193 -0.45 13.78 18.09
N ASN A 194 -1.62 13.75 17.47
CA ASN A 194 -1.77 13.82 16.02
C ASN A 194 -2.09 15.26 15.58
N ARG A 195 -1.72 15.61 14.34
CA ARG A 195 -1.84 16.97 13.80
C ARG A 195 -1.04 18.00 14.61
N ALA A 196 0.10 17.58 15.16
CA ALA A 196 1.01 18.41 15.91
C ALA A 196 1.67 19.48 15.02
N ASP A 197 2.16 20.54 15.63
CA ASP A 197 2.97 21.53 14.92
C ASP A 197 4.29 20.89 14.47
N PRO A 198 4.61 20.86 13.18
CA PRO A 198 5.84 20.24 12.66
C PRO A 198 7.12 20.81 13.31
N ASP A 199 7.10 22.12 13.66
CA ASP A 199 8.25 22.80 14.25
C ASP A 199 8.42 22.55 15.76
N ALA A 200 7.41 21.93 16.41
CA ALA A 200 7.38 21.76 17.86
C ALA A 200 7.28 20.30 18.32
N LEU A 201 7.42 19.30 17.44
CA LEU A 201 7.18 17.88 17.75
C LEU A 201 7.91 17.40 19.00
N ALA A 202 9.22 17.60 19.08
CA ALA A 202 10.04 17.15 20.22
C ALA A 202 9.61 17.82 21.54
N ALA A 203 9.30 19.12 21.50
CA ALA A 203 8.85 19.87 22.68
C ALA A 203 7.47 19.38 23.16
N ILE A 204 6.57 19.07 22.21
CA ILE A 204 5.24 18.51 22.50
C ILE A 204 5.37 17.13 23.15
N VAL A 205 6.17 16.23 22.59
CA VAL A 205 6.41 14.88 23.18
C VAL A 205 6.92 15.04 24.59
N THR A 206 8.00 15.81 24.82
CA THR A 206 8.57 16.00 26.15
C THR A 206 7.56 16.57 27.17
N SER A 207 6.76 17.56 26.76
CA SER A 207 5.77 18.18 27.67
C SER A 207 4.63 17.22 28.02
N VAL A 208 4.16 16.43 27.05
CA VAL A 208 3.10 15.43 27.27
C VAL A 208 3.63 14.24 28.07
N GLU A 209 4.85 13.75 27.80
CA GLU A 209 5.51 12.73 28.64
C GLU A 209 5.57 13.16 30.11
N HIS A 210 6.00 14.40 30.36
CA HIS A 210 6.09 14.90 31.72
C HIS A 210 4.73 14.89 32.43
N ALA A 211 3.66 15.28 31.74
CA ALA A 211 2.30 15.26 32.30
C ALA A 211 1.74 13.86 32.49
N VAL A 212 2.11 12.91 31.64
CA VAL A 212 1.57 11.53 31.68
C VAL A 212 2.38 10.65 32.64
N HIS A 213 3.70 10.82 32.71
CA HIS A 213 4.59 9.93 33.45
C HIS A 213 4.50 10.04 34.98
N ASP A 214 3.94 11.14 35.50
CA ASP A 214 3.67 11.24 36.95
C ASP A 214 2.78 10.10 37.45
N ASP A 215 1.79 9.69 36.65
CA ASP A 215 0.86 8.61 36.97
C ASP A 215 1.10 7.32 36.16
N HIS A 216 1.77 7.41 35.01
CA HIS A 216 1.97 6.33 34.05
C HIS A 216 3.41 6.33 33.48
N PRO A 217 4.43 5.98 34.28
CA PRO A 217 5.86 6.19 33.95
C PRO A 217 6.35 5.44 32.70
N ASP A 218 5.68 4.34 32.33
CA ASP A 218 6.11 3.49 31.21
C ASP A 218 5.25 3.70 29.94
N VAL A 219 4.37 4.69 29.91
CA VAL A 219 3.47 4.93 28.78
C VAL A 219 4.20 5.73 27.69
N PRO A 220 4.34 5.19 26.45
CA PRO A 220 4.99 5.91 25.37
C PRO A 220 4.12 7.05 24.86
N VAL A 221 4.78 8.12 24.41
CA VAL A 221 4.17 9.29 23.78
C VAL A 221 4.80 9.50 22.42
N TRP A 222 3.97 9.65 21.39
CA TRP A 222 4.39 9.95 20.04
C TRP A 222 3.69 11.20 19.51
N ALA A 223 4.30 11.88 18.54
CA ALA A 223 3.69 13.02 17.87
C ALA A 223 3.78 12.88 16.36
N ILE A 224 2.63 12.99 15.68
CA ILE A 224 2.49 12.97 14.22
C ILE A 224 2.22 14.40 13.77
N PRO A 225 3.00 14.98 12.83
CA PRO A 225 2.80 16.35 12.36
C PRO A 225 1.48 16.48 11.57
N GLU A 226 0.93 17.70 11.54
CA GLU A 226 -0.19 17.99 10.64
C GLU A 226 0.31 18.03 9.20
N ASP A 227 -0.38 17.28 8.34
CA ASP A 227 -0.16 17.35 6.90
C ASP A 227 -1.34 18.02 6.20
N ARG A 228 -1.04 18.97 5.31
CA ARG A 228 -2.05 19.77 4.61
C ARG A 228 -2.92 18.95 3.66
N VAL A 229 -2.37 17.89 3.07
CA VAL A 229 -3.09 17.01 2.14
C VAL A 229 -4.13 16.16 2.87
N LEU A 230 -3.78 15.63 4.06
CA LEU A 230 -4.70 14.81 4.86
C LEU A 230 -5.96 15.58 5.29
N VAL A 231 -5.80 16.88 5.62
CA VAL A 231 -6.92 17.71 6.09
C VAL A 231 -7.68 18.42 4.98
N ALA A 232 -7.13 18.46 3.76
CA ALA A 232 -7.77 19.13 2.62
C ALA A 232 -8.92 18.30 2.05
N PRO A 233 -10.08 18.90 1.69
CA PRO A 233 -11.12 18.23 0.92
C PRO A 233 -10.66 17.98 -0.53
N THR A 234 -11.19 16.96 -1.19
CA THR A 234 -11.01 16.78 -2.63
C THR A 234 -11.87 17.79 -3.41
N VAL A 235 -11.49 18.08 -4.65
CA VAL A 235 -12.31 18.94 -5.53
C VAL A 235 -13.71 18.33 -5.66
N ARG A 236 -13.82 17.01 -5.84
CA ARG A 236 -15.11 16.29 -5.89
C ARG A 236 -15.99 16.56 -4.67
N ALA A 237 -15.42 16.49 -3.47
CA ALA A 237 -16.15 16.80 -2.23
C ALA A 237 -16.62 18.27 -2.18
N LEU A 238 -15.80 19.20 -2.70
CA LEU A 238 -16.19 20.61 -2.79
C LEU A 238 -17.31 20.85 -3.80
N LEU A 239 -17.27 20.17 -4.96
CA LEU A 239 -18.37 20.24 -5.93
C LEU A 239 -19.68 19.74 -5.33
N GLN A 240 -19.65 18.59 -4.65
CA GLN A 240 -20.83 18.05 -3.96
C GLN A 240 -21.37 19.01 -2.89
N ALA A 241 -20.50 19.56 -2.04
CA ALA A 241 -20.89 20.46 -0.95
C ALA A 241 -21.50 21.78 -1.47
N THR A 242 -21.01 22.28 -2.61
CA THR A 242 -21.48 23.52 -3.23
C THR A 242 -22.60 23.31 -4.24
N GLY A 243 -22.96 22.05 -4.57
CA GLY A 243 -23.90 21.71 -5.62
C GLY A 243 -23.38 22.10 -7.02
N ALA A 244 -22.07 22.21 -7.18
CA ALA A 244 -21.48 22.58 -8.46
C ALA A 244 -21.39 21.38 -9.42
N THR A 245 -21.65 21.63 -10.69
CA THR A 245 -21.54 20.65 -11.77
C THR A 245 -20.28 20.91 -12.59
N LEU A 246 -19.55 19.86 -12.96
CA LEU A 246 -18.38 19.98 -13.83
C LEU A 246 -18.81 20.42 -15.22
N VAL A 247 -18.26 21.53 -15.70
CA VAL A 247 -18.51 22.08 -17.05
C VAL A 247 -17.38 21.67 -17.99
N ARG A 248 -16.15 21.62 -17.50
CA ARG A 248 -14.95 21.30 -18.27
C ARG A 248 -13.84 20.80 -17.37
N GLY A 249 -12.91 20.06 -17.95
CA GLY A 249 -11.71 19.55 -17.30
C GLY A 249 -11.67 18.02 -17.26
N ASP A 250 -10.63 17.49 -16.65
CA ASP A 250 -10.43 16.05 -16.49
C ASP A 250 -11.11 15.57 -15.20
N ASP A 251 -12.02 14.60 -15.30
CA ASP A 251 -12.70 14.00 -14.14
C ASP A 251 -11.72 13.34 -13.18
N ALA A 252 -10.59 12.81 -13.68
CA ALA A 252 -9.54 12.23 -12.85
C ALA A 252 -8.87 13.24 -11.89
N LEU A 253 -8.98 14.55 -12.19
CA LEU A 253 -8.46 15.61 -11.33
C LEU A 253 -9.43 16.04 -10.22
N LEU A 254 -10.66 15.53 -10.23
CA LEU A 254 -11.63 15.83 -9.16
C LEU A 254 -11.25 15.16 -7.83
N ASP A 255 -10.45 14.11 -7.86
CA ASP A 255 -10.00 13.42 -6.65
C ASP A 255 -8.72 14.04 -6.05
N ARG A 256 -8.20 15.11 -6.69
CA ARG A 256 -7.12 15.93 -6.15
C ARG A 256 -7.60 16.76 -4.96
N GLU A 257 -6.74 16.92 -3.94
CA GLU A 257 -7.00 17.75 -2.77
C GLU A 257 -6.90 19.25 -3.12
N ALA A 258 -7.86 20.03 -2.58
CA ALA A 258 -7.85 21.49 -2.62
C ALA A 258 -7.18 22.05 -1.36
N LEU A 259 -5.91 22.46 -1.49
CA LEU A 259 -5.07 22.85 -0.35
C LEU A 259 -5.42 24.23 0.23
N GLY A 260 -6.30 24.97 -0.43
CA GLY A 260 -6.80 26.26 0.05
C GLY A 260 -7.81 26.87 -0.92
N THR A 261 -8.36 28.03 -0.56
CA THR A 261 -9.42 28.69 -1.33
C THR A 261 -9.05 30.14 -1.62
N VAL A 262 -9.20 30.55 -2.88
CA VAL A 262 -9.06 31.94 -3.31
C VAL A 262 -10.40 32.44 -3.82
N VAL A 263 -10.94 33.49 -3.20
CA VAL A 263 -12.15 34.13 -3.67
C VAL A 263 -11.76 35.29 -4.62
N ALA A 264 -12.01 35.08 -5.89
CA ALA A 264 -11.56 35.96 -6.97
C ALA A 264 -12.57 37.09 -7.28
N GLY A 265 -12.94 37.84 -6.27
CA GLY A 265 -13.85 39.00 -6.40
C GLY A 265 -13.19 40.30 -6.86
N MET A 266 -11.85 40.34 -6.94
CA MET A 266 -11.08 41.52 -7.37
C MET A 266 -10.78 41.51 -8.87
N SER A 267 -10.11 42.55 -9.39
CA SER A 267 -9.57 42.54 -10.74
C SER A 267 -8.47 41.47 -10.89
N MET A 268 -8.20 41.02 -12.11
CA MET A 268 -7.24 39.94 -12.36
C MET A 268 -5.83 40.29 -11.80
N GLU A 269 -5.39 41.51 -11.89
CA GLU A 269 -4.07 41.94 -11.38
C GLU A 269 -3.93 41.76 -9.86
N ASN A 270 -5.07 41.80 -9.16
CA ASN A 270 -5.11 41.61 -7.71
C ASN A 270 -5.39 40.14 -7.32
N VAL A 271 -5.98 39.34 -8.20
CA VAL A 271 -6.21 37.91 -7.98
C VAL A 271 -4.94 37.10 -8.22
N LEU A 272 -4.24 37.34 -9.32
CA LEU A 272 -3.05 36.59 -9.72
C LEU A 272 -1.99 36.45 -8.60
N PRO A 273 -1.58 37.52 -7.86
CA PRO A 273 -0.61 37.37 -6.78
C PRO A 273 -1.12 36.62 -5.54
N ARG A 274 -2.42 36.29 -5.49
CA ARG A 274 -3.06 35.58 -4.39
C ARG A 274 -3.37 34.12 -4.68
N LEU A 275 -3.06 33.67 -5.89
CA LEU A 275 -3.16 32.24 -6.24
C LEU A 275 -2.20 31.45 -5.36
N ILE A 276 -2.63 30.28 -4.93
CA ILE A 276 -1.89 29.40 -4.02
C ILE A 276 -1.80 28.00 -4.62
N GLU A 277 -0.71 27.31 -4.36
CA GLU A 277 -0.48 25.95 -4.83
C GLU A 277 -1.61 25.01 -4.36
N GLY A 278 -2.16 24.23 -5.29
CA GLY A 278 -3.30 23.34 -5.03
C GLY A 278 -4.59 24.09 -4.65
N GLY A 279 -4.70 25.40 -4.91
CA GLY A 279 -5.87 26.19 -4.53
C GLY A 279 -7.09 25.95 -5.42
N ILE A 280 -8.30 26.00 -4.83
CA ILE A 280 -9.56 26.13 -5.57
C ILE A 280 -9.90 27.63 -5.70
N VAL A 281 -10.23 28.08 -6.89
CA VAL A 281 -10.54 29.50 -7.15
C VAL A 281 -12.04 29.66 -7.36
N VAL A 282 -12.68 30.48 -6.52
CA VAL A 282 -14.10 30.84 -6.66
C VAL A 282 -14.19 32.13 -7.48
N VAL A 283 -14.76 32.03 -8.67
CA VAL A 283 -14.86 33.16 -9.63
C VAL A 283 -16.33 33.45 -9.91
N PRO A 284 -16.81 34.71 -9.77
CA PRO A 284 -18.13 35.07 -10.24
C PRO A 284 -18.26 34.78 -11.74
N GLY A 285 -19.33 34.07 -12.12
CA GLY A 285 -19.49 33.55 -13.49
C GLY A 285 -19.54 34.59 -14.60
N ASP A 286 -19.81 35.87 -14.24
CA ASP A 286 -19.77 37.04 -15.13
C ASP A 286 -18.33 37.62 -15.29
N ARG A 287 -17.34 37.12 -14.53
CA ARG A 287 -15.95 37.59 -14.57
C ARG A 287 -15.08 36.74 -15.50
N SER A 288 -15.41 36.78 -16.79
CA SER A 288 -14.64 36.06 -17.81
C SER A 288 -13.17 36.48 -17.90
N ASP A 289 -12.85 37.73 -17.57
CA ASP A 289 -11.49 38.26 -17.49
C ASP A 289 -10.65 37.51 -16.44
N VAL A 290 -11.22 37.29 -15.27
CA VAL A 290 -10.57 36.57 -14.17
C VAL A 290 -10.46 35.07 -14.47
N LEU A 291 -11.50 34.48 -15.06
CA LEU A 291 -11.47 33.07 -15.46
C LEU A 291 -10.31 32.80 -16.45
N ILE A 292 -10.21 33.61 -17.52
CA ILE A 292 -9.17 33.45 -18.54
C ILE A 292 -7.78 33.66 -17.89
N ALA A 293 -7.61 34.68 -17.06
CA ALA A 293 -6.35 34.96 -16.37
C ALA A 293 -5.95 33.80 -15.45
N THR A 294 -6.89 33.21 -14.73
CA THR A 294 -6.65 32.05 -13.83
C THR A 294 -6.19 30.82 -14.62
N LEU A 295 -6.82 30.55 -15.78
CA LEU A 295 -6.43 29.42 -16.62
C LEU A 295 -5.06 29.62 -17.27
N LEU A 296 -4.73 30.83 -17.70
CA LEU A 296 -3.40 31.16 -18.22
C LEU A 296 -2.34 31.09 -17.13
N ALA A 297 -2.66 31.54 -15.93
CA ALA A 297 -1.76 31.43 -14.78
C ALA A 297 -1.47 29.96 -14.46
N ASN A 298 -2.48 29.08 -14.45
CA ASN A 298 -2.31 27.66 -14.22
C ASN A 298 -1.45 26.94 -15.29
N GLN A 299 -1.32 27.52 -16.49
CA GLN A 299 -0.44 27.00 -17.54
C GLN A 299 0.96 27.62 -17.50
N SER A 300 1.17 28.64 -16.67
CA SER A 300 2.44 29.35 -16.57
C SER A 300 3.33 28.73 -15.51
N GLU A 301 4.59 28.48 -15.83
CA GLU A 301 5.60 27.99 -14.88
C GLU A 301 5.92 29.00 -13.75
N THR A 302 5.47 30.26 -13.86
CA THR A 302 5.72 31.32 -12.87
C THR A 302 4.58 31.51 -11.87
N PHE A 303 3.50 30.75 -12.01
CA PHE A 303 2.35 30.77 -11.10
C PHE A 303 2.08 29.39 -10.51
N PRO A 304 1.42 29.35 -9.32
CA PRO A 304 1.09 28.08 -8.68
C PRO A 304 0.10 27.26 -9.51
N SER A 305 0.23 25.95 -9.46
CA SER A 305 -0.75 24.99 -10.02
C SER A 305 -2.02 24.98 -9.17
N LEU A 306 -3.19 25.00 -9.81
CA LEU A 306 -4.48 25.08 -9.15
C LEU A 306 -5.17 23.70 -9.10
N ALA A 307 -6.03 23.50 -8.13
CA ALA A 307 -6.87 22.30 -8.04
C ALA A 307 -8.12 22.39 -8.90
N GLY A 308 -8.69 23.59 -9.10
CA GLY A 308 -9.89 23.80 -9.90
C GLY A 308 -10.44 25.22 -9.81
N VAL A 309 -11.48 25.46 -10.59
CA VAL A 309 -12.24 26.73 -10.59
C VAL A 309 -13.72 26.42 -10.38
N ILE A 310 -14.36 27.14 -9.47
CA ILE A 310 -15.82 27.12 -9.28
C ILE A 310 -16.38 28.47 -9.73
N LEU A 311 -17.15 28.46 -10.81
CA LEU A 311 -17.93 29.61 -11.28
C LEU A 311 -19.21 29.67 -10.46
N ASN A 312 -19.47 30.81 -9.83
CA ASN A 312 -20.66 30.98 -9.00
C ASN A 312 -21.64 32.03 -9.55
N GLY A 313 -22.86 32.04 -9.05
CA GLY A 313 -23.90 33.03 -9.42
C GLY A 313 -24.82 32.61 -10.55
N GLY A 314 -24.73 31.37 -11.07
CA GLY A 314 -25.63 30.84 -12.10
C GLY A 314 -25.48 31.46 -13.51
N PHE A 315 -24.35 32.13 -13.76
CA PHE A 315 -24.11 32.76 -15.09
C PHE A 315 -23.51 31.74 -16.07
N GLU A 316 -24.12 31.59 -17.23
CA GLU A 316 -23.55 30.79 -18.31
C GLU A 316 -22.27 31.42 -18.88
N ILE A 317 -21.30 30.58 -19.21
CA ILE A 317 -20.06 31.02 -19.87
C ILE A 317 -20.43 31.55 -21.26
N ALA A 318 -20.09 32.81 -21.57
CA ALA A 318 -20.38 33.44 -22.86
C ALA A 318 -19.82 32.60 -24.02
N PRO A 319 -20.58 32.41 -25.14
CA PRO A 319 -20.17 31.55 -26.26
C PRO A 319 -18.78 31.83 -26.81
N GLN A 320 -18.37 33.11 -26.83
CA GLN A 320 -17.05 33.54 -27.31
C GLN A 320 -15.94 33.09 -26.36
N VAL A 321 -16.22 33.09 -25.05
CA VAL A 321 -15.32 32.60 -24.02
C VAL A 321 -15.23 31.10 -24.09
N SER A 322 -16.35 30.39 -24.24
CA SER A 322 -16.38 28.93 -24.42
C SER A 322 -15.50 28.49 -25.59
N ARG A 323 -15.64 29.17 -26.76
CA ARG A 323 -14.78 28.88 -27.93
C ARG A 323 -13.28 29.14 -27.66
N LEU A 324 -12.96 30.17 -26.87
CA LEU A 324 -11.58 30.45 -26.46
C LEU A 324 -11.05 29.32 -25.58
N LEU A 325 -11.85 28.88 -24.61
CA LEU A 325 -11.51 27.80 -23.73
C LEU A 325 -11.31 26.47 -24.47
N GLU A 326 -12.08 26.18 -25.50
CA GLU A 326 -11.92 24.99 -26.36
C GLU A 326 -10.54 24.94 -27.03
N GLY A 327 -9.94 26.10 -27.30
CA GLY A 327 -8.60 26.21 -27.88
C GLY A 327 -7.45 26.10 -26.86
N LEU A 328 -7.76 26.11 -25.57
CA LEU A 328 -6.73 25.99 -24.50
C LEU A 328 -6.55 24.51 -24.12
N SER A 329 -5.29 24.08 -24.03
CA SER A 329 -4.92 22.72 -23.62
C SER A 329 -4.92 22.59 -22.08
N SER A 330 -6.00 23.03 -21.41
CA SER A 330 -6.09 22.99 -19.95
C SER A 330 -6.94 21.79 -19.50
N SER A 331 -6.40 20.95 -18.63
CA SER A 331 -7.09 19.85 -17.94
C SER A 331 -7.78 20.31 -16.65
N LEU A 332 -7.51 21.55 -16.18
CA LEU A 332 -8.03 22.08 -14.92
C LEU A 332 -9.56 21.99 -14.84
N PRO A 333 -10.11 21.37 -13.78
CA PRO A 333 -11.54 21.30 -13.56
C PRO A 333 -12.19 22.69 -13.44
N ILE A 334 -13.20 22.96 -14.25
CA ILE A 334 -14.07 24.13 -14.16
C ILE A 334 -15.48 23.63 -13.86
N ALA A 335 -16.00 24.01 -12.71
CA ALA A 335 -17.35 23.68 -12.31
C ALA A 335 -18.21 24.94 -12.12
N GLN A 336 -19.53 24.80 -12.10
CA GLN A 336 -20.47 25.91 -11.99
C GLN A 336 -21.57 25.60 -10.99
N ASN A 337 -21.98 26.60 -10.20
CA ASN A 337 -23.15 26.53 -9.33
C ASN A 337 -23.97 27.82 -9.36
N ASP A 338 -25.19 27.76 -8.80
CA ASP A 338 -26.13 28.89 -8.73
C ASP A 338 -25.97 29.75 -7.46
N LEU A 339 -25.08 29.33 -6.54
CA LEU A 339 -24.90 30.01 -5.26
C LEU A 339 -24.21 31.37 -5.44
N GLY A 340 -24.46 32.31 -4.52
CA GLY A 340 -23.67 33.52 -4.39
C GLY A 340 -22.24 33.25 -3.93
N THR A 341 -21.34 34.22 -4.12
CA THR A 341 -19.93 34.09 -3.76
C THR A 341 -19.72 33.78 -2.28
N TYR A 342 -20.49 34.44 -1.41
CA TYR A 342 -20.40 34.18 0.04
C TYR A 342 -20.79 32.75 0.41
N ASP A 343 -21.94 32.28 -0.08
CA ASP A 343 -22.45 30.93 0.23
C ASP A 343 -21.53 29.84 -0.34
N THR A 344 -21.00 30.05 -1.56
CA THR A 344 -20.01 29.14 -2.17
C THR A 344 -18.76 29.05 -1.31
N ALA A 345 -18.18 30.20 -0.94
CA ALA A 345 -16.99 30.24 -0.11
C ALA A 345 -17.21 29.66 1.30
N LEU A 346 -18.37 29.94 1.91
CA LEU A 346 -18.75 29.40 3.21
C LEU A 346 -18.82 27.87 3.18
N ARG A 347 -19.52 27.28 2.21
CA ARG A 347 -19.63 25.82 2.05
C ARG A 347 -18.27 25.17 1.81
N ILE A 348 -17.42 25.78 0.98
CA ILE A 348 -16.04 25.30 0.76
C ILE A 348 -15.26 25.30 2.10
N THR A 349 -15.33 26.40 2.86
CA THR A 349 -14.60 26.54 4.12
C THR A 349 -15.08 25.56 5.20
N GLN A 350 -16.36 25.20 5.17
CA GLN A 350 -16.96 24.23 6.08
C GLN A 350 -16.69 22.78 5.67
N THR A 351 -16.37 22.53 4.40
CA THR A 351 -16.05 21.19 3.90
C THR A 351 -14.66 20.78 4.38
N ARG A 352 -14.57 19.62 5.01
CA ARG A 352 -13.32 19.07 5.54
C ARG A 352 -12.87 17.86 4.71
N GLY A 353 -11.57 17.69 4.62
CA GLY A 353 -11.00 16.46 4.10
C GLY A 353 -11.33 15.28 5.02
N ARG A 354 -11.50 14.13 4.42
CA ARG A 354 -11.76 12.87 5.11
C ARG A 354 -10.73 11.85 4.67
N LEU A 355 -10.30 11.02 5.61
CA LEU A 355 -9.56 9.81 5.30
C LEU A 355 -10.59 8.68 5.16
N ALA A 356 -10.92 8.33 3.92
CA ALA A 356 -11.99 7.40 3.58
C ALA A 356 -11.53 6.38 2.54
N ALA A 357 -12.32 5.34 2.34
CA ALA A 357 -12.02 4.22 1.44
C ALA A 357 -11.80 4.62 -0.03
N ASP A 358 -12.38 5.74 -0.45
CA ASP A 358 -12.23 6.32 -1.79
C ASP A 358 -11.00 7.25 -1.95
N SER A 359 -10.15 7.35 -0.92
CA SER A 359 -9.00 8.26 -0.88
C SER A 359 -7.67 7.51 -0.68
N PRO A 360 -7.25 6.64 -1.61
CA PRO A 360 -6.06 5.78 -1.44
C PRO A 360 -4.78 6.59 -1.22
N ARG A 361 -4.60 7.72 -1.89
CA ARG A 361 -3.45 8.60 -1.70
C ARG A 361 -3.35 9.13 -0.26
N LYS A 362 -4.47 9.49 0.36
CA LYS A 362 -4.48 9.91 1.77
C LYS A 362 -4.20 8.75 2.70
N ALA A 363 -4.65 7.54 2.36
CA ALA A 363 -4.34 6.34 3.14
C ALA A 363 -2.83 6.07 3.12
N ASP A 364 -2.18 6.12 1.94
CA ASP A 364 -0.72 5.96 1.81
C ASP A 364 0.05 7.01 2.61
N LEU A 365 -0.36 8.28 2.52
CA LEU A 365 0.27 9.37 3.28
C LEU A 365 0.07 9.22 4.79
N ALA A 366 -1.13 8.83 5.23
CA ALA A 366 -1.43 8.57 6.63
C ALA A 366 -0.54 7.45 7.20
N LEU A 367 -0.37 6.37 6.41
CA LEU A 367 0.52 5.26 6.77
C LEU A 367 1.99 5.69 6.81
N ALA A 368 2.45 6.44 5.81
CA ALA A 368 3.81 6.95 5.79
C ALA A 368 4.13 7.82 7.01
N LEU A 369 3.24 8.76 7.36
CA LEU A 369 3.39 9.60 8.55
C LEU A 369 3.36 8.78 9.85
N PHE A 370 2.47 7.81 9.94
CA PHE A 370 2.44 6.93 11.11
C PHE A 370 3.74 6.12 11.25
N GLU A 371 4.23 5.50 10.19
CA GLU A 371 5.48 4.72 10.16
C GLU A 371 6.71 5.55 10.52
N GLN A 372 6.75 6.85 10.15
CA GLN A 372 7.86 7.74 10.43
C GLN A 372 7.88 8.25 11.88
N HIS A 373 6.73 8.37 12.52
CA HIS A 373 6.59 9.07 13.80
C HIS A 373 6.14 8.18 14.98
N VAL A 374 5.67 6.97 14.73
CA VAL A 374 5.26 6.01 15.76
C VAL A 374 6.16 4.79 15.72
N ASP A 375 6.77 4.47 16.86
CA ASP A 375 7.61 3.28 16.98
C ASP A 375 6.76 2.00 16.95
N ALA A 376 6.74 1.36 15.79
CA ALA A 376 5.98 0.14 15.55
C ALA A 376 6.52 -1.07 16.35
N GLU A 377 7.80 -1.09 16.69
CA GLU A 377 8.40 -2.16 17.50
C GLU A 377 7.94 -2.03 18.96
N ALA A 378 8.05 -0.84 19.54
CA ALA A 378 7.53 -0.54 20.87
C ALA A 378 6.03 -0.82 21.00
N LEU A 379 5.23 -0.52 19.95
CA LEU A 379 3.80 -0.81 19.91
C LEU A 379 3.55 -2.32 19.92
N ARG A 380 4.26 -3.11 19.12
CA ARG A 380 4.11 -4.58 19.05
C ARG A 380 4.53 -5.27 20.34
N ASP A 381 5.68 -4.88 20.88
CA ASP A 381 6.23 -5.49 22.12
C ASP A 381 5.26 -5.28 23.28
N ARG A 382 4.69 -4.08 23.37
CA ARG A 382 3.74 -3.74 24.43
C ARG A 382 2.40 -4.48 24.30
N LEU A 383 2.01 -4.84 23.08
CA LEU A 383 0.82 -5.67 22.79
C LEU A 383 1.08 -7.17 23.03
N GLN A 384 2.32 -7.57 23.30
CA GLN A 384 2.73 -8.97 23.54
C GLN A 384 2.31 -9.93 22.42
N LEU A 385 2.44 -9.48 21.17
CA LEU A 385 2.03 -10.27 20.02
C LEU A 385 2.97 -11.46 19.80
N ALA A 386 2.40 -12.67 19.79
CA ALA A 386 3.12 -13.86 19.33
C ALA A 386 3.17 -13.83 17.79
N PRO A 387 4.34 -14.09 17.15
CA PRO A 387 4.43 -14.20 15.71
C PRO A 387 3.45 -15.24 15.16
N SER A 388 2.70 -14.89 14.12
CA SER A 388 1.81 -15.82 13.44
C SER A 388 2.60 -16.90 12.70
N GLY A 389 2.16 -18.16 12.80
CA GLY A 389 2.65 -19.25 11.95
C GLY A 389 2.06 -19.21 10.52
N VAL A 390 1.18 -18.27 10.24
CA VAL A 390 0.47 -18.08 8.98
C VAL A 390 0.96 -16.79 8.33
N VAL A 391 1.17 -16.80 7.02
CA VAL A 391 1.53 -15.61 6.23
C VAL A 391 0.35 -15.25 5.33
N THR A 392 -0.40 -14.22 5.71
CA THR A 392 -1.51 -13.71 4.89
C THR A 392 -0.98 -12.88 3.72
N PRO A 393 -1.82 -12.64 2.67
CA PRO A 393 -1.45 -11.75 1.56
C PRO A 393 -0.97 -10.38 2.04
N LEU A 394 -1.68 -9.76 2.97
CA LEU A 394 -1.35 -8.45 3.51
C LEU A 394 -0.01 -8.45 4.27
N MET A 395 0.23 -9.45 5.11
CA MET A 395 1.53 -9.63 5.79
C MET A 395 2.68 -9.78 4.78
N PHE A 396 2.44 -10.51 3.70
CA PHE A 396 3.44 -10.72 2.66
C PHE A 396 3.75 -9.42 1.89
N GLU A 397 2.72 -8.68 1.47
CA GLU A 397 2.89 -7.40 0.77
C GLU A 397 3.64 -6.38 1.63
N HIS A 398 3.29 -6.24 2.89
CA HIS A 398 4.03 -5.37 3.82
C HIS A 398 5.47 -5.82 4.03
N GLY A 399 5.68 -7.13 4.20
CA GLY A 399 7.01 -7.71 4.31
C GLY A 399 7.89 -7.47 3.07
N LEU A 400 7.28 -7.40 1.87
CA LEU A 400 7.99 -7.01 0.64
C LEU A 400 8.49 -5.56 0.71
N LEU A 401 7.63 -4.61 1.11
CA LEU A 401 8.00 -3.19 1.20
C LEU A 401 9.10 -2.95 2.24
N ASP A 402 8.97 -3.54 3.43
CA ASP A 402 9.98 -3.42 4.49
C ASP A 402 11.34 -4.00 4.07
N ARG A 403 11.32 -5.17 3.42
CA ARG A 403 12.54 -5.80 2.91
C ARG A 403 13.17 -5.00 1.78
N ALA A 404 12.36 -4.47 0.85
CA ALA A 404 12.86 -3.61 -0.23
C ALA A 404 13.55 -2.35 0.33
N ARG A 405 12.94 -1.73 1.36
CA ARG A 405 13.48 -0.56 2.06
C ARG A 405 14.88 -0.84 2.64
N SER A 406 15.09 -2.02 3.23
CA SER A 406 16.38 -2.38 3.84
C SER A 406 17.56 -2.44 2.85
N TYR A 407 17.29 -2.61 1.55
CA TYR A 407 18.33 -2.70 0.52
C TYR A 407 18.73 -1.35 -0.10
N GLY A 408 17.91 -0.30 0.01
CA GLY A 408 18.22 1.04 -0.51
C GLY A 408 18.57 1.07 -2.00
N LYS A 409 17.85 0.32 -2.85
CA LYS A 409 18.16 0.17 -4.28
C LYS A 409 17.47 1.21 -5.13
N ARG A 410 18.06 1.52 -6.30
CA ARG A 410 17.50 2.43 -7.30
C ARG A 410 16.86 1.66 -8.44
N ILE A 411 15.55 1.91 -8.67
CA ILE A 411 14.78 1.25 -9.74
C ILE A 411 14.42 2.27 -10.81
N VAL A 412 14.58 1.90 -12.08
CA VAL A 412 14.17 2.74 -13.21
C VAL A 412 12.78 2.36 -13.71
N LEU A 413 11.95 3.38 -13.92
CA LEU A 413 10.59 3.30 -14.46
C LEU A 413 10.57 4.00 -15.82
N PRO A 414 10.57 3.25 -16.94
CA PRO A 414 10.69 3.84 -18.29
C PRO A 414 9.46 4.59 -18.78
N GLU A 415 8.29 4.40 -18.16
CA GLU A 415 6.99 4.85 -18.67
C GLU A 415 6.44 6.05 -17.88
N GLY A 416 7.24 7.11 -17.73
CA GLY A 416 6.89 8.31 -16.96
C GLY A 416 5.72 9.14 -17.50
N GLU A 417 5.14 8.76 -18.63
CA GLU A 417 3.92 9.36 -19.18
C GLU A 417 2.63 8.68 -18.67
N ASP A 418 2.73 7.55 -17.95
CA ASP A 418 1.57 6.81 -17.44
C ASP A 418 1.23 7.26 -16.02
N ASP A 419 0.00 7.74 -15.81
CA ASP A 419 -0.46 8.23 -14.50
C ASP A 419 -0.35 7.19 -13.39
N ARG A 420 -0.50 5.90 -13.70
CA ARG A 420 -0.37 4.81 -12.71
C ARG A 420 1.07 4.68 -12.23
N ILE A 421 2.03 4.82 -13.15
CA ILE A 421 3.47 4.82 -12.84
C ILE A 421 3.81 6.01 -11.93
N LEU A 422 3.30 7.22 -12.24
CA LEU A 422 3.53 8.40 -11.41
C LEU A 422 2.92 8.26 -10.02
N ARG A 423 1.70 7.72 -9.91
CA ARG A 423 1.05 7.45 -8.62
C ARG A 423 1.82 6.41 -7.81
N ALA A 424 2.23 5.29 -8.43
CA ALA A 424 3.04 4.28 -7.76
C ALA A 424 4.40 4.83 -7.31
N ALA A 425 5.04 5.66 -8.15
CA ALA A 425 6.30 6.32 -7.79
C ALA A 425 6.14 7.23 -6.57
N SER A 426 5.07 8.04 -6.51
CA SER A 426 4.78 8.88 -5.35
C SER A 426 4.58 8.06 -4.08
N THR A 427 3.80 6.96 -4.13
CA THR A 427 3.61 6.03 -2.99
C THR A 427 4.94 5.43 -2.52
N LEU A 428 5.76 4.93 -3.45
CA LEU A 428 7.06 4.33 -3.14
C LEU A 428 8.03 5.32 -2.49
N LEU A 429 8.08 6.56 -2.97
CA LEU A 429 8.91 7.63 -2.43
C LEU A 429 8.43 8.08 -1.05
N GLN A 430 7.12 8.30 -0.87
CA GLN A 430 6.53 8.66 0.42
C GLN A 430 6.79 7.60 1.49
N ARG A 431 6.68 6.32 1.12
CA ARG A 431 6.97 5.18 2.01
C ARG A 431 8.46 4.81 2.07
N GLN A 432 9.32 5.55 1.38
CA GLN A 432 10.79 5.36 1.35
C GLN A 432 11.20 3.91 1.00
N VAL A 433 10.50 3.29 0.07
CA VAL A 433 10.72 1.87 -0.29
C VAL A 433 12.01 1.68 -1.08
N CYS A 434 12.30 2.57 -2.02
CA CYS A 434 13.49 2.54 -2.86
C CYS A 434 13.73 3.92 -3.51
N GLU A 435 14.92 4.13 -4.06
CA GLU A 435 15.19 5.27 -4.93
C GLU A 435 14.61 5.03 -6.34
N LEU A 436 14.10 6.08 -6.98
CA LEU A 436 13.49 5.96 -8.31
C LEU A 436 14.16 6.87 -9.33
N THR A 437 14.33 6.32 -10.54
CA THR A 437 14.59 7.10 -11.76
C THR A 437 13.41 6.92 -12.72
N ILE A 438 12.80 8.01 -13.17
CA ILE A 438 11.65 7.99 -14.09
C ILE A 438 12.11 8.55 -15.43
N LEU A 439 11.86 7.80 -16.51
CA LEU A 439 12.25 8.21 -17.86
C LEU A 439 11.10 8.92 -18.58
N GLY A 440 11.42 9.94 -19.33
CA GLY A 440 10.51 10.72 -20.14
C GLY A 440 10.97 12.17 -20.26
N ASP A 441 10.10 13.04 -20.74
CA ASP A 441 10.35 14.48 -20.70
C ASP A 441 10.21 15.01 -19.26
N PRO A 442 11.29 15.48 -18.61
CA PRO A 442 11.22 15.94 -17.22
C PRO A 442 10.22 17.05 -16.97
N ALA A 443 10.01 17.95 -17.93
CA ALA A 443 9.05 19.04 -17.81
C ALA A 443 7.60 18.49 -17.87
N ALA A 444 7.31 17.62 -18.82
CA ALA A 444 6.01 17.00 -18.94
C ALA A 444 5.65 16.14 -17.70
N ILE A 445 6.62 15.35 -17.20
CA ILE A 445 6.44 14.53 -15.99
C ILE A 445 6.14 15.42 -14.79
N ARG A 446 6.91 16.51 -14.54
CA ARG A 446 6.65 17.43 -13.44
C ARG A 446 5.29 18.09 -13.55
N THR A 447 4.94 18.57 -14.75
CA THR A 447 3.63 19.17 -14.99
C THR A 447 2.51 18.18 -14.67
N ARG A 448 2.60 16.93 -15.18
CA ARG A 448 1.58 15.93 -14.92
C ARG A 448 1.52 15.52 -13.46
N ALA A 449 2.65 15.33 -12.80
CA ALA A 449 2.71 15.05 -11.36
C ALA A 449 2.04 16.18 -10.55
N THR A 450 2.32 17.44 -10.90
CA THR A 450 1.71 18.61 -10.26
C THR A 450 0.20 18.66 -10.50
N GLU A 451 -0.27 18.40 -11.71
CA GLU A 451 -1.71 18.28 -12.02
C GLU A 451 -2.40 17.20 -11.19
N LEU A 452 -1.77 16.05 -11.03
CA LEU A 452 -2.25 14.94 -10.21
C LEU A 452 -2.07 15.18 -8.70
N GLY A 453 -1.36 16.25 -8.31
CA GLY A 453 -1.01 16.57 -6.93
C GLY A 453 0.01 15.61 -6.31
N LEU A 454 0.84 14.95 -7.10
CA LEU A 454 1.82 13.97 -6.65
C LEU A 454 3.15 14.64 -6.30
N ASP A 455 3.80 14.18 -5.25
CA ASP A 455 5.17 14.54 -4.92
C ASP A 455 6.14 13.54 -5.54
N LEU A 456 7.00 14.04 -6.43
CA LEU A 456 8.06 13.28 -7.09
C LEU A 456 9.43 13.98 -6.93
N GLU A 457 9.59 14.89 -5.96
CA GLU A 457 10.81 15.67 -5.79
C GLU A 457 12.04 14.78 -5.54
N ALA A 458 11.85 13.68 -4.80
CA ALA A 458 12.91 12.72 -4.52
C ALA A 458 13.24 11.79 -5.72
N ALA A 459 12.45 11.78 -6.81
CA ALA A 459 12.75 11.01 -8.00
C ALA A 459 13.76 11.71 -8.91
N GLN A 460 14.67 10.93 -9.50
CA GLN A 460 15.49 11.40 -10.60
C GLN A 460 14.70 11.32 -11.92
N LEU A 461 14.47 12.46 -12.58
CA LEU A 461 13.82 12.51 -13.90
C LEU A 461 14.87 12.61 -14.99
N VAL A 462 14.84 11.68 -15.95
CA VAL A 462 15.86 11.58 -17.02
C VAL A 462 15.20 11.47 -18.38
N SER A 463 15.64 12.34 -19.32
CA SER A 463 15.21 12.25 -20.71
C SER A 463 15.97 11.16 -21.47
N PRO A 464 15.29 10.27 -22.22
CA PRO A 464 15.94 9.33 -23.14
C PRO A 464 16.73 10.02 -24.28
N PHE A 465 16.55 11.33 -24.43
CA PHE A 465 17.27 12.17 -25.39
C PHE A 465 18.42 12.96 -24.76
N ASP A 466 18.79 12.68 -23.51
CA ASP A 466 19.98 13.29 -22.87
C ASP A 466 21.22 12.98 -23.73
N PRO A 467 21.94 14.02 -24.22
CA PRO A 467 23.00 13.83 -25.19
C PRO A 467 24.20 13.02 -24.67
N GLU A 468 24.57 13.19 -23.39
CA GLU A 468 25.70 12.53 -22.77
C GLU A 468 25.41 11.06 -22.50
N LEU A 469 24.25 10.77 -21.91
CA LEU A 469 23.82 9.40 -21.63
C LEU A 469 23.55 8.63 -22.93
N ARG A 470 22.91 9.27 -23.91
CA ARG A 470 22.63 8.67 -25.22
C ARG A 470 23.92 8.22 -25.92
N GLU A 471 24.96 9.08 -25.95
CA GLU A 471 26.21 8.71 -26.60
C GLU A 471 26.91 7.59 -25.84
N ARG A 472 27.02 7.68 -24.53
CA ARG A 472 27.61 6.63 -23.69
C ARG A 472 26.87 5.29 -23.83
N PHE A 473 25.55 5.30 -23.93
CA PHE A 473 24.75 4.09 -24.11
C PHE A 473 24.91 3.52 -25.52
N ALA A 474 24.97 4.36 -26.55
CA ALA A 474 25.18 3.93 -27.92
C ALA A 474 26.55 3.27 -28.11
N GLU A 475 27.63 3.82 -27.54
CA GLU A 475 28.95 3.23 -27.53
C GLU A 475 28.97 1.82 -26.89
N GLU A 476 28.39 1.71 -25.68
CA GLU A 476 28.35 0.42 -24.97
C GLU A 476 27.44 -0.59 -25.69
N TYR A 477 26.28 -0.16 -26.20
CA TYR A 477 25.40 -1.05 -26.95
C TYR A 477 26.02 -1.54 -28.24
N THR A 478 26.74 -0.67 -28.96
CA THR A 478 27.54 -1.06 -30.13
C THR A 478 28.58 -2.12 -29.76
N ARG A 479 29.30 -1.94 -28.66
CA ARG A 479 30.29 -2.91 -28.13
C ARG A 479 29.65 -4.27 -27.82
N LEU A 480 28.52 -4.25 -27.12
CA LEU A 480 27.79 -5.48 -26.73
C LEU A 480 27.26 -6.25 -27.95
N ARG A 481 26.86 -5.52 -29.01
CA ARG A 481 26.22 -6.08 -30.20
C ARG A 481 27.10 -6.09 -31.44
N ALA A 482 28.40 -5.85 -31.29
CA ALA A 482 29.38 -5.86 -32.41
C ALA A 482 29.33 -7.16 -33.22
N HIS A 483 29.12 -8.31 -32.56
CA HIS A 483 29.00 -9.62 -33.20
C HIS A 483 27.73 -9.79 -34.06
N LYS A 484 26.76 -8.86 -33.98
CA LYS A 484 25.56 -8.78 -34.81
C LYS A 484 25.60 -7.66 -35.83
N GLY A 485 26.76 -6.97 -35.98
CA GLY A 485 26.93 -5.89 -36.95
C GLY A 485 26.25 -4.57 -36.57
N MET A 486 26.07 -4.30 -35.28
CA MET A 486 25.49 -3.04 -34.80
C MET A 486 26.40 -1.87 -35.13
N SER A 487 25.88 -0.86 -35.87
CA SER A 487 26.60 0.40 -36.09
C SER A 487 26.28 1.41 -34.99
N ILE A 488 27.16 2.39 -34.80
CA ILE A 488 26.96 3.43 -33.78
C ILE A 488 25.75 4.30 -34.08
N GLU A 489 25.45 4.57 -35.38
CA GLU A 489 24.29 5.34 -35.80
C GLU A 489 23.00 4.63 -35.40
N LEU A 490 22.91 3.32 -35.73
CA LEU A 490 21.74 2.52 -35.35
C LEU A 490 21.64 2.38 -33.84
N ALA A 491 22.76 2.26 -33.14
CA ALA A 491 22.78 2.21 -31.68
C ALA A 491 22.23 3.52 -31.05
N ARG A 492 22.63 4.69 -31.58
CA ARG A 492 22.12 6.00 -31.12
C ARG A 492 20.61 6.13 -31.26
N ASP A 493 20.05 5.56 -32.33
CA ASP A 493 18.59 5.57 -32.53
C ASP A 493 17.90 4.55 -31.61
N THR A 494 18.47 3.36 -31.45
CA THR A 494 17.90 2.29 -30.63
C THR A 494 17.85 2.68 -29.14
N VAL A 495 18.91 3.30 -28.61
CA VAL A 495 18.99 3.63 -27.18
C VAL A 495 18.10 4.80 -26.76
N THR A 496 17.44 5.51 -27.71
CA THR A 496 16.41 6.50 -27.38
C THR A 496 15.07 5.87 -27.02
N ASP A 497 14.87 4.59 -27.34
CA ASP A 497 13.73 3.82 -26.87
C ASP A 497 13.81 3.64 -25.34
N VAL A 498 12.73 3.93 -24.64
CA VAL A 498 12.71 4.00 -23.16
C VAL A 498 13.09 2.66 -22.51
N SER A 499 12.70 1.52 -23.11
CA SER A 499 13.06 0.19 -22.58
C SER A 499 14.53 -0.12 -22.78
N TYR A 500 15.09 0.24 -23.94
CA TYR A 500 16.53 0.12 -24.19
C TYR A 500 17.32 1.07 -23.30
N PHE A 501 16.89 2.33 -23.18
CA PHE A 501 17.54 3.32 -22.33
C PHE A 501 17.59 2.86 -20.86
N GLY A 502 16.45 2.46 -20.30
CA GLY A 502 16.37 1.94 -18.92
C GLY A 502 17.22 0.68 -18.72
N THR A 503 17.21 -0.24 -19.69
CA THR A 503 18.06 -1.44 -19.64
C THR A 503 19.55 -1.08 -19.67
N MET A 504 19.96 -0.07 -20.45
CA MET A 504 21.34 0.43 -20.45
C MET A 504 21.73 1.10 -19.14
N MET A 505 20.81 1.82 -18.47
CA MET A 505 21.05 2.34 -17.12
C MET A 505 21.35 1.19 -16.14
N VAL A 506 20.56 0.13 -16.19
CA VAL A 506 20.80 -1.06 -15.35
C VAL A 506 22.12 -1.72 -15.70
N GLN A 507 22.43 -1.91 -16.99
CA GLN A 507 23.68 -2.52 -17.43
C GLN A 507 24.92 -1.79 -16.90
N LEU A 508 24.91 -0.46 -16.97
CA LEU A 508 26.03 0.38 -16.57
C LEU A 508 26.04 0.74 -15.05
N GLY A 509 25.10 0.22 -14.27
CA GLY A 509 25.03 0.44 -12.82
C GLY A 509 24.55 1.82 -12.40
N LEU A 510 23.85 2.54 -13.30
CA LEU A 510 23.18 3.82 -12.98
C LEU A 510 21.83 3.58 -12.28
N ALA A 511 21.30 2.37 -12.42
CA ALA A 511 20.20 1.82 -11.67
C ALA A 511 20.46 0.35 -11.34
N ASP A 512 19.83 -0.17 -10.30
CA ASP A 512 19.98 -1.55 -9.84
C ASP A 512 19.00 -2.51 -10.52
N GLY A 513 17.84 -2.00 -10.96
CA GLY A 513 16.80 -2.76 -11.64
C GLY A 513 15.85 -1.89 -12.45
N MET A 514 14.95 -2.52 -13.23
CA MET A 514 13.96 -1.85 -14.05
C MET A 514 12.60 -2.54 -13.93
N VAL A 515 11.52 -1.74 -13.91
CA VAL A 515 10.14 -2.20 -14.02
C VAL A 515 9.46 -1.45 -15.16
N SER A 516 8.91 -2.18 -16.14
CA SER A 516 8.24 -1.63 -17.33
C SER A 516 7.05 -2.53 -17.73
N GLY A 517 6.22 -2.10 -18.67
CA GLY A 517 5.10 -2.90 -19.23
C GLY A 517 3.71 -2.37 -18.94
N ALA A 518 3.58 -1.28 -18.21
CA ALA A 518 2.28 -0.64 -18.00
C ALA A 518 1.64 -0.13 -19.30
N LYS A 519 2.48 0.32 -20.25
CA LYS A 519 2.07 0.85 -21.56
C LYS A 519 2.60 -0.02 -22.71
N HIS A 520 3.78 -0.59 -22.57
CA HIS A 520 4.44 -1.40 -23.58
C HIS A 520 4.07 -2.89 -23.48
N THR A 521 4.39 -3.66 -24.52
CA THR A 521 4.19 -5.11 -24.51
C THR A 521 5.33 -5.82 -23.78
N THR A 522 5.07 -6.99 -23.22
CA THR A 522 6.08 -7.88 -22.62
C THR A 522 7.29 -8.08 -23.52
N ALA A 523 7.09 -8.29 -24.83
CA ALA A 523 8.18 -8.44 -25.77
C ALA A 523 9.06 -7.18 -25.88
N HIS A 524 8.50 -5.99 -25.76
CA HIS A 524 9.21 -4.72 -25.80
C HIS A 524 10.07 -4.51 -24.55
N THR A 525 9.59 -4.92 -23.39
CA THR A 525 10.32 -4.85 -22.12
C THR A 525 11.44 -5.90 -22.04
N ILE A 526 11.13 -7.14 -22.44
CA ILE A 526 12.05 -8.28 -22.22
C ILE A 526 13.15 -8.33 -23.27
N ARG A 527 12.89 -7.93 -24.52
CA ARG A 527 13.88 -8.02 -25.60
C ARG A 527 15.20 -7.30 -25.31
N PRO A 528 15.22 -6.04 -24.84
CA PRO A 528 16.46 -5.37 -24.44
C PRO A 528 17.20 -6.13 -23.34
N SER A 529 16.48 -6.75 -22.41
CA SER A 529 17.07 -7.52 -21.32
C SER A 529 17.86 -8.73 -21.82
N PHE A 530 17.32 -9.45 -22.80
CA PHE A 530 18.03 -10.56 -23.43
C PHE A 530 19.23 -10.11 -24.25
N GLU A 531 19.14 -8.97 -24.90
CA GLU A 531 20.19 -8.46 -25.76
C GLU A 531 21.37 -7.87 -24.96
N ILE A 532 21.10 -7.22 -23.83
CA ILE A 532 22.04 -6.41 -23.05
C ILE A 532 22.44 -7.11 -21.76
N ILE A 533 21.47 -7.41 -20.88
CA ILE A 533 21.73 -7.98 -19.54
C ILE A 533 22.15 -9.45 -19.64
N LYS A 534 21.43 -10.24 -20.43
CA LYS A 534 21.63 -11.71 -20.62
C LYS A 534 21.34 -12.52 -19.37
N THR A 535 21.40 -13.84 -19.52
CA THR A 535 21.24 -14.79 -18.42
C THR A 535 22.47 -14.85 -17.52
N ARG A 536 22.28 -15.30 -16.29
CA ARG A 536 23.35 -15.68 -15.37
C ARG A 536 24.17 -16.85 -15.97
N PRO A 537 25.44 -17.03 -15.56
CA PRO A 537 26.27 -18.11 -16.09
C PRO A 537 25.77 -19.52 -15.80
N ASP A 538 25.06 -19.69 -14.69
CA ASP A 538 24.51 -20.95 -14.18
C ASP A 538 23.09 -21.29 -14.69
N THR A 539 22.51 -20.43 -15.53
CA THR A 539 21.13 -20.56 -16.02
C THR A 539 21.09 -20.40 -17.54
N SER A 540 20.51 -21.37 -18.24
CA SER A 540 20.45 -21.36 -19.72
C SER A 540 19.31 -20.48 -20.26
N ILE A 541 18.29 -20.19 -19.45
CA ILE A 541 17.07 -19.51 -19.86
C ILE A 541 16.63 -18.45 -18.86
N VAL A 542 15.79 -17.52 -19.32
CA VAL A 542 14.98 -16.66 -18.46
C VAL A 542 13.60 -17.28 -18.33
N SER A 543 13.10 -17.36 -17.13
CA SER A 543 11.74 -17.84 -16.81
C SER A 543 11.02 -16.87 -15.87
N SER A 544 9.84 -17.23 -15.44
CA SER A 544 9.06 -16.37 -14.53
C SER A 544 8.48 -17.16 -13.37
N VAL A 545 8.17 -16.45 -12.30
CA VAL A 545 7.30 -16.98 -11.25
C VAL A 545 6.15 -16.02 -10.95
N PHE A 546 5.05 -16.58 -10.45
CA PHE A 546 4.03 -15.84 -9.72
C PHE A 546 4.09 -16.20 -8.24
N LEU A 547 4.08 -15.18 -7.39
CA LEU A 547 3.89 -15.34 -5.95
C LEU A 547 2.38 -15.35 -5.70
N MET A 548 1.86 -16.52 -5.34
CA MET A 548 0.43 -16.75 -5.11
C MET A 548 0.15 -16.64 -3.63
N ALA A 549 -0.32 -15.48 -3.18
CA ALA A 549 -0.69 -15.27 -1.80
C ALA A 549 -2.14 -15.76 -1.57
N LEU A 550 -2.26 -16.86 -0.84
CA LEU A 550 -3.51 -17.46 -0.39
C LEU A 550 -3.85 -16.93 1.01
N ALA A 551 -5.01 -17.26 1.52
CA ALA A 551 -5.49 -16.78 2.81
C ALA A 551 -4.54 -17.06 3.99
N ASP A 552 -3.74 -18.13 3.90
CA ASP A 552 -2.91 -18.65 5.00
C ASP A 552 -1.42 -18.87 4.65
N ARG A 553 -1.06 -18.72 3.35
CA ARG A 553 0.30 -19.03 2.87
C ARG A 553 0.59 -18.37 1.53
N VAL A 554 1.88 -18.31 1.19
CA VAL A 554 2.34 -17.86 -0.13
C VAL A 554 3.02 -19.03 -0.85
N LEU A 555 2.62 -19.26 -2.10
CA LEU A 555 3.17 -20.28 -2.98
C LEU A 555 3.89 -19.63 -4.16
N VAL A 556 4.89 -20.32 -4.71
CA VAL A 556 5.64 -19.88 -5.89
C VAL A 556 5.30 -20.78 -7.06
N TYR A 557 4.78 -20.18 -8.14
CA TYR A 557 4.36 -20.91 -9.36
C TYR A 557 5.29 -20.55 -10.52
N GLY A 558 6.02 -21.49 -11.05
CA GLY A 558 6.97 -21.32 -12.17
C GLY A 558 6.91 -22.46 -13.19
N ASP A 559 7.11 -22.24 -14.48
CA ASP A 559 7.00 -21.00 -15.24
C ASP A 559 5.54 -20.79 -15.69
N CYS A 560 5.10 -19.56 -15.68
CA CYS A 560 3.71 -19.25 -16.04
C CYS A 560 3.57 -18.17 -17.14
N ALA A 561 4.71 -17.60 -17.67
CA ALA A 561 4.62 -16.47 -18.59
C ALA A 561 5.65 -16.46 -19.72
N VAL A 562 6.71 -17.26 -19.70
CA VAL A 562 7.86 -17.09 -20.61
C VAL A 562 8.12 -18.28 -21.53
N ILE A 563 8.30 -19.50 -21.01
CA ILE A 563 8.76 -20.66 -21.78
C ILE A 563 7.59 -21.57 -22.18
N PRO A 564 7.23 -21.63 -23.48
CA PRO A 564 6.04 -22.39 -23.90
C PRO A 564 6.14 -23.91 -23.62
N ASP A 565 7.26 -24.54 -23.96
CA ASP A 565 7.50 -25.97 -23.79
C ASP A 565 8.97 -26.21 -23.40
N PRO A 566 9.30 -26.20 -22.10
CA PRO A 566 10.65 -26.37 -21.62
C PRO A 566 11.12 -27.82 -21.79
N THR A 567 12.41 -28.02 -22.12
CA THR A 567 13.07 -29.33 -22.04
C THR A 567 13.25 -29.75 -20.58
N SER A 568 13.63 -31.01 -20.35
CA SER A 568 13.91 -31.51 -18.98
C SER A 568 15.02 -30.71 -18.28
N GLU A 569 16.04 -30.27 -19.00
CA GLU A 569 17.14 -29.44 -18.47
C GLU A 569 16.64 -28.03 -18.14
N GLN A 570 15.79 -27.45 -19.00
CA GLN A 570 15.17 -26.17 -18.77
C GLN A 570 14.18 -26.20 -17.60
N LEU A 571 13.45 -27.31 -17.42
CA LEU A 571 12.61 -27.50 -16.23
C LEU A 571 13.45 -27.50 -14.94
N ALA A 572 14.64 -28.08 -14.97
CA ALA A 572 15.55 -28.03 -13.83
C ALA A 572 16.05 -26.60 -13.58
N ASP A 573 16.38 -25.82 -14.62
CA ASP A 573 16.77 -24.42 -14.49
C ASP A 573 15.61 -23.58 -13.88
N ILE A 574 14.36 -23.79 -14.34
CA ILE A 574 13.17 -23.13 -13.79
C ILE A 574 13.02 -23.48 -12.31
N ALA A 575 13.16 -24.75 -11.95
CA ALA A 575 12.99 -25.23 -10.57
C ALA A 575 14.03 -24.62 -9.63
N ILE A 576 15.30 -24.62 -10.02
CA ILE A 576 16.41 -24.07 -9.23
C ILE A 576 16.22 -22.55 -9.05
N SER A 577 15.97 -21.84 -10.15
CA SER A 577 15.74 -20.38 -10.10
C SER A 577 14.50 -20.03 -9.27
N SER A 578 13.43 -20.83 -9.34
CA SER A 578 12.20 -20.62 -8.54
C SER A 578 12.44 -20.88 -7.05
N ALA A 579 13.25 -21.86 -6.70
CA ALA A 579 13.65 -22.11 -5.32
C ALA A 579 14.51 -20.97 -4.74
N GLU A 580 15.42 -20.43 -5.53
CA GLU A 580 16.21 -19.25 -5.16
C GLU A 580 15.32 -18.03 -4.97
N THR A 581 14.40 -17.79 -5.91
CA THR A 581 13.42 -16.70 -5.80
C THR A 581 12.54 -16.88 -4.56
N ALA A 582 12.05 -18.09 -4.27
CA ALA A 582 11.30 -18.36 -3.04
C ALA A 582 12.09 -17.94 -1.78
N THR A 583 13.37 -18.32 -1.72
CA THR A 583 14.26 -17.97 -0.60
C THR A 583 14.46 -16.45 -0.48
N GLN A 584 14.63 -15.74 -1.61
CA GLN A 584 14.74 -14.28 -1.62
C GLN A 584 13.53 -13.58 -0.98
N PHE A 585 12.35 -14.18 -1.13
CA PHE A 585 11.12 -13.66 -0.54
C PHE A 585 10.75 -14.29 0.81
N GLY A 586 11.68 -15.02 1.44
CA GLY A 586 11.50 -15.60 2.77
C GLY A 586 10.63 -16.85 2.79
N ILE A 587 10.40 -17.47 1.65
CA ILE A 587 9.64 -18.72 1.52
C ILE A 587 10.63 -19.88 1.50
N TYR A 588 10.52 -20.81 2.46
CA TYR A 588 11.35 -22.00 2.47
C TYR A 588 11.01 -22.92 1.29
N PRO A 589 11.94 -23.20 0.36
CA PRO A 589 11.62 -23.91 -0.88
C PRO A 589 11.42 -25.41 -0.66
N ARG A 590 10.22 -25.89 -0.97
CA ARG A 590 9.87 -27.30 -1.17
C ARG A 590 9.31 -27.43 -2.57
N VAL A 591 10.11 -28.00 -3.49
CA VAL A 591 9.86 -27.94 -4.92
C VAL A 591 9.05 -29.16 -5.38
N ALA A 592 7.88 -28.94 -5.93
CA ALA A 592 7.06 -29.96 -6.59
C ALA A 592 7.15 -29.82 -8.12
N MET A 593 7.71 -30.84 -8.79
CA MET A 593 7.78 -30.92 -10.25
C MET A 593 6.49 -31.56 -10.75
N LEU A 594 5.57 -30.74 -11.24
CA LEU A 594 4.18 -31.13 -11.51
C LEU A 594 4.03 -32.00 -12.76
N SER A 595 3.15 -32.96 -12.65
CA SER A 595 2.72 -33.86 -13.73
C SER A 595 1.29 -34.36 -13.47
N TYR A 596 0.64 -34.93 -14.47
CA TYR A 596 -0.58 -35.73 -14.27
C TYR A 596 -0.32 -37.05 -13.56
N SER A 597 0.93 -37.45 -13.34
CA SER A 597 1.37 -38.66 -12.65
C SER A 597 2.01 -38.34 -11.30
N THR A 598 1.80 -39.19 -10.31
CA THR A 598 2.52 -39.18 -9.03
C THR A 598 3.41 -40.43 -8.97
N GLY A 599 4.73 -40.26 -8.90
CA GLY A 599 5.70 -41.36 -8.96
C GLY A 599 5.55 -42.17 -10.25
N ASP A 600 5.28 -43.48 -10.12
CA ASP A 600 5.16 -44.39 -11.22
C ASP A 600 3.70 -44.69 -11.62
N SER A 601 2.74 -43.89 -11.15
CA SER A 601 1.30 -44.12 -11.42
C SER A 601 0.89 -43.91 -12.88
N GLY A 602 1.69 -43.17 -13.65
CA GLY A 602 1.47 -42.90 -15.07
C GLY A 602 2.77 -42.98 -15.88
N SER A 603 2.61 -43.04 -17.21
CA SER A 603 3.71 -43.12 -18.18
C SER A 603 3.42 -42.23 -19.39
N GLY A 604 4.44 -41.84 -20.10
CA GLY A 604 4.36 -41.00 -21.31
C GLY A 604 5.46 -39.97 -21.37
N ALA A 605 5.64 -39.36 -22.54
CA ALA A 605 6.74 -38.39 -22.81
C ALA A 605 6.75 -37.22 -21.81
N ASP A 606 5.58 -36.72 -21.43
CA ASP A 606 5.47 -35.61 -20.48
C ASP A 606 5.88 -36.02 -19.06
N VAL A 607 5.54 -37.24 -18.64
CA VAL A 607 5.96 -37.82 -17.33
C VAL A 607 7.47 -38.01 -17.33
N ASP A 608 8.03 -38.56 -18.43
CA ASP A 608 9.46 -38.83 -18.57
C ASP A 608 10.27 -37.51 -18.60
N LYS A 609 9.73 -36.46 -19.26
CA LYS A 609 10.28 -35.09 -19.22
C LYS A 609 10.44 -34.56 -17.79
N VAL A 610 9.36 -34.65 -16.99
CA VAL A 610 9.36 -34.18 -15.60
C VAL A 610 10.26 -35.04 -14.72
N ARG A 611 10.26 -36.36 -14.89
CA ARG A 611 11.13 -37.29 -14.16
C ARG A 611 12.60 -36.96 -14.40
N ALA A 612 12.98 -36.77 -15.66
CA ALA A 612 14.35 -36.38 -16.03
C ALA A 612 14.71 -34.97 -15.45
N GLY A 613 13.80 -34.00 -15.54
CA GLY A 613 13.99 -32.68 -14.94
C GLY A 613 14.22 -32.75 -13.42
N THR A 614 13.44 -33.58 -12.73
CA THR A 614 13.60 -33.80 -11.28
C THR A 614 14.98 -34.41 -10.96
N ALA A 615 15.44 -35.36 -11.78
CA ALA A 615 16.78 -35.96 -11.61
C ALA A 615 17.88 -34.93 -11.80
N PHE A 616 17.78 -34.04 -12.79
CA PHE A 616 18.74 -32.94 -13.00
C PHE A 616 18.77 -31.96 -11.82
N VAL A 617 17.62 -31.63 -11.21
CA VAL A 617 17.60 -30.79 -9.99
C VAL A 617 18.36 -31.47 -8.86
N ARG A 618 18.09 -32.75 -8.60
CA ARG A 618 18.76 -33.51 -7.53
C ARG A 618 20.27 -33.63 -7.76
N GLU A 619 20.71 -33.75 -9.01
CA GLU A 619 22.13 -33.78 -9.37
C GLU A 619 22.82 -32.43 -9.13
N ARG A 620 22.21 -31.33 -9.60
CA ARG A 620 22.81 -29.98 -9.55
C ARG A 620 22.70 -29.33 -8.16
N ARG A 621 21.60 -29.60 -7.44
CA ARG A 621 21.28 -28.99 -6.15
C ARG A 621 20.77 -30.07 -5.17
N PRO A 622 21.68 -30.95 -4.68
CA PRO A 622 21.33 -32.02 -3.74
C PRO A 622 20.82 -31.52 -2.38
N ASP A 623 21.00 -30.24 -2.09
CA ASP A 623 20.49 -29.55 -0.89
C ASP A 623 19.03 -29.17 -1.00
N LEU A 624 18.46 -29.08 -2.21
CA LEU A 624 17.06 -28.72 -2.39
C LEU A 624 16.11 -29.90 -2.14
N LEU A 625 15.05 -29.63 -1.39
CA LEU A 625 13.94 -30.57 -1.26
C LEU A 625 13.12 -30.53 -2.55
N VAL A 626 13.25 -31.55 -3.38
CA VAL A 626 12.52 -31.67 -4.66
C VAL A 626 11.84 -33.02 -4.80
N GLU A 627 10.58 -33.00 -5.26
CA GLU A 627 9.80 -34.18 -5.54
C GLU A 627 9.13 -34.09 -6.91
N GLY A 628 9.10 -35.20 -7.65
CA GLY A 628 8.47 -35.26 -8.96
C GLY A 628 8.82 -36.54 -9.73
N PRO A 629 7.95 -36.96 -10.67
CA PRO A 629 6.69 -36.31 -11.02
C PRO A 629 5.63 -36.43 -9.90
N ILE A 630 4.86 -35.36 -9.68
CA ILE A 630 3.83 -35.31 -8.63
C ILE A 630 2.59 -34.54 -9.12
N GLN A 631 1.41 -35.02 -8.77
CA GLN A 631 0.16 -34.30 -9.07
C GLN A 631 -0.04 -33.14 -8.10
N TYR A 632 -0.77 -32.11 -8.54
CA TYR A 632 -1.01 -30.90 -7.76
C TYR A 632 -1.64 -31.18 -6.40
N ASP A 633 -2.65 -32.05 -6.35
CA ASP A 633 -3.34 -32.46 -5.12
C ASP A 633 -2.38 -33.13 -4.11
N ALA A 634 -1.54 -34.04 -4.60
CA ALA A 634 -0.53 -34.71 -3.78
C ALA A 634 0.58 -33.75 -3.30
N ALA A 635 0.89 -32.70 -4.07
CA ALA A 635 1.87 -31.68 -3.70
C ALA A 635 1.32 -30.71 -2.62
N ALA A 636 0.03 -30.37 -2.70
CA ALA A 636 -0.58 -29.29 -1.92
C ALA A 636 -1.34 -29.76 -0.66
N ASP A 637 -1.94 -30.97 -0.69
CA ASP A 637 -2.82 -31.49 0.37
C ASP A 637 -2.13 -32.59 1.19
N PRO A 638 -1.92 -32.36 2.51
CA PRO A 638 -1.30 -33.37 3.39
C PRO A 638 -2.07 -34.69 3.46
N THR A 639 -3.39 -34.68 3.33
CA THR A 639 -4.22 -35.88 3.38
C THR A 639 -3.99 -36.77 2.16
N VAL A 640 -3.94 -36.13 0.97
CA VAL A 640 -3.63 -36.83 -0.28
C VAL A 640 -2.19 -37.36 -0.28
N ALA A 641 -1.26 -36.51 0.19
CA ALA A 641 0.16 -36.87 0.30
C ALA A 641 0.40 -38.08 1.19
N SER A 642 -0.27 -38.17 2.34
CA SER A 642 -0.13 -39.30 3.28
C SER A 642 -0.48 -40.65 2.65
N THR A 643 -1.33 -40.64 1.62
CA THR A 643 -1.74 -41.87 0.88
C THR A 643 -0.82 -42.13 -0.32
N LYS A 644 -0.49 -41.09 -1.09
CA LYS A 644 0.25 -41.25 -2.36
C LYS A 644 1.76 -41.29 -2.19
N MET A 645 2.31 -40.51 -1.24
CA MET A 645 3.77 -40.32 -1.04
C MET A 645 4.09 -40.04 0.45
N PRO A 646 3.84 -40.98 1.38
CA PRO A 646 3.94 -40.78 2.83
C PRO A 646 5.34 -40.38 3.30
N ASP A 647 6.38 -40.83 2.62
CA ASP A 647 7.79 -40.60 2.99
C ASP A 647 8.40 -39.34 2.33
N SER A 648 7.66 -38.63 1.49
CA SER A 648 8.17 -37.46 0.78
C SER A 648 8.30 -36.23 1.70
N PRO A 649 9.45 -35.54 1.69
CA PRO A 649 9.62 -34.30 2.46
C PRO A 649 8.90 -33.10 1.81
N VAL A 650 8.37 -33.25 0.60
CA VAL A 650 7.73 -32.19 -0.20
C VAL A 650 6.21 -32.39 -0.32
N ALA A 651 5.76 -33.63 -0.53
CA ALA A 651 4.34 -33.93 -0.74
C ALA A 651 3.48 -33.39 0.41
N GLY A 652 2.34 -32.77 0.07
CA GLY A 652 1.39 -32.18 1.00
C GLY A 652 1.82 -30.85 1.64
N ARG A 653 3.06 -30.37 1.37
CA ARG A 653 3.62 -29.15 1.93
C ARG A 653 4.54 -28.40 0.96
N ALA A 654 4.34 -28.64 -0.34
CA ALA A 654 5.08 -27.93 -1.37
C ALA A 654 4.83 -26.40 -1.28
N THR A 655 5.86 -25.65 -1.51
CA THR A 655 5.83 -24.17 -1.53
C THR A 655 6.19 -23.63 -2.91
N VAL A 656 6.88 -24.41 -3.73
CA VAL A 656 7.27 -24.10 -5.10
C VAL A 656 6.70 -25.15 -6.04
N PHE A 657 5.92 -24.72 -7.00
CA PHE A 657 5.21 -25.57 -7.96
C PHE A 657 5.73 -25.29 -9.37
N ILE A 658 6.36 -26.28 -10.00
CA ILE A 658 6.95 -26.17 -11.34
C ILE A 658 6.04 -26.87 -12.34
N PHE A 659 5.54 -26.11 -13.30
CA PHE A 659 4.63 -26.58 -14.33
C PHE A 659 5.39 -27.16 -15.53
N PRO A 660 4.89 -28.26 -16.14
CA PRO A 660 5.57 -28.92 -17.23
C PRO A 660 5.60 -28.12 -18.54
N ASP A 661 4.68 -27.18 -18.68
CA ASP A 661 4.52 -26.31 -19.85
C ASP A 661 3.73 -25.05 -19.51
N LEU A 662 3.81 -24.05 -20.41
CA LEU A 662 3.17 -22.75 -20.21
C LEU A 662 1.64 -22.81 -20.18
N ASN A 663 1.02 -23.70 -20.95
CA ASN A 663 -0.44 -23.83 -20.93
C ASN A 663 -0.92 -24.25 -19.56
N THR A 664 -0.26 -25.23 -18.95
CA THR A 664 -0.57 -25.70 -17.60
C THR A 664 -0.32 -24.60 -16.57
N GLY A 665 0.84 -23.94 -16.60
CA GLY A 665 1.19 -22.90 -15.65
C GLY A 665 0.27 -21.68 -15.73
N ASN A 666 0.09 -21.13 -16.95
CA ASN A 666 -0.71 -19.93 -17.17
C ASN A 666 -2.20 -20.12 -16.82
N ASN A 667 -2.78 -21.25 -17.17
CA ASN A 667 -4.18 -21.54 -16.82
C ASN A 667 -4.34 -21.83 -15.31
N THR A 668 -3.38 -22.53 -14.69
CA THR A 668 -3.48 -22.90 -13.27
C THR A 668 -3.39 -21.66 -12.37
N TYR A 669 -2.42 -20.75 -12.56
CA TYR A 669 -2.34 -19.59 -11.70
C TYR A 669 -3.59 -18.71 -11.80
N LYS A 670 -4.15 -18.53 -13.01
CA LYS A 670 -5.40 -17.78 -13.21
C LYS A 670 -6.60 -18.47 -12.57
N ALA A 671 -6.67 -19.79 -12.68
CA ALA A 671 -7.73 -20.56 -12.04
C ALA A 671 -7.68 -20.42 -10.51
N VAL A 672 -6.49 -20.55 -9.91
CA VAL A 672 -6.30 -20.38 -8.46
C VAL A 672 -6.59 -18.93 -8.05
N GLN A 673 -6.09 -17.95 -8.79
CA GLN A 673 -6.39 -16.54 -8.53
C GLN A 673 -7.90 -16.26 -8.50
N ARG A 674 -8.64 -16.76 -9.49
CA ARG A 674 -10.08 -16.47 -9.63
C ARG A 674 -10.98 -17.35 -8.76
N SER A 675 -10.61 -18.60 -8.53
CA SER A 675 -11.44 -19.56 -7.81
C SER A 675 -11.16 -19.58 -6.30
N ALA A 676 -9.92 -19.35 -5.88
CA ALA A 676 -9.52 -19.32 -4.48
C ALA A 676 -9.36 -17.90 -3.92
N GLY A 677 -9.62 -16.87 -4.70
CA GLY A 677 -9.45 -15.46 -4.26
C GLY A 677 -7.98 -15.10 -3.94
N ALA A 678 -7.03 -15.86 -4.47
CA ALA A 678 -5.61 -15.61 -4.21
C ALA A 678 -5.14 -14.32 -4.89
N VAL A 679 -4.25 -13.58 -4.24
CA VAL A 679 -3.53 -12.47 -4.84
C VAL A 679 -2.34 -13.04 -5.63
N ALA A 680 -2.30 -12.80 -6.95
CA ALA A 680 -1.21 -13.23 -7.81
C ALA A 680 -0.27 -12.05 -8.09
N ILE A 681 0.93 -12.07 -7.55
CA ILE A 681 1.94 -11.03 -7.72
C ILE A 681 2.98 -11.53 -8.73
N GLY A 682 3.11 -10.82 -9.84
CA GLY A 682 4.00 -11.20 -10.93
C GLY A 682 3.47 -10.81 -12.32
N PRO A 683 4.15 -11.24 -13.42
CA PRO A 683 5.27 -12.19 -13.43
C PRO A 683 6.58 -11.57 -12.91
N VAL A 684 7.25 -12.29 -12.04
CA VAL A 684 8.60 -11.97 -11.57
C VAL A 684 9.59 -12.71 -12.45
N LEU A 685 10.42 -11.99 -13.20
CA LEU A 685 11.44 -12.61 -14.07
C LEU A 685 12.62 -13.11 -13.25
N GLN A 686 13.15 -14.25 -13.66
CA GLN A 686 14.28 -14.90 -13.01
C GLN A 686 15.29 -15.41 -14.03
N GLY A 687 16.54 -15.61 -13.61
CA GLY A 687 17.62 -16.06 -14.49
C GLY A 687 18.39 -14.94 -15.19
N LEU A 688 18.00 -13.67 -15.09
CA LEU A 688 18.77 -12.53 -15.58
C LEU A 688 19.92 -12.19 -14.63
N ARG A 689 21.04 -11.63 -15.18
CA ARG A 689 22.17 -11.15 -14.36
C ARG A 689 21.81 -9.98 -13.46
N LYS A 690 20.88 -9.14 -13.90
CA LYS A 690 20.34 -7.99 -13.15
C LYS A 690 18.82 -7.99 -13.29
N PRO A 691 18.08 -7.58 -12.27
CA PRO A 691 16.62 -7.70 -12.27
C PRO A 691 15.96 -6.69 -13.21
N ILE A 692 15.13 -7.23 -14.09
CA ILE A 692 14.20 -6.49 -14.92
C ILE A 692 12.88 -7.23 -14.88
N ASN A 693 11.82 -6.54 -14.49
CA ASN A 693 10.50 -7.13 -14.38
C ASN A 693 9.50 -6.45 -15.31
N ASP A 694 8.52 -7.24 -15.76
CA ASP A 694 7.45 -6.82 -16.66
C ASP A 694 6.13 -6.66 -15.91
N LEU A 695 5.35 -5.66 -16.32
CA LEU A 695 4.02 -5.41 -15.82
C LEU A 695 2.97 -5.89 -16.82
N SER A 696 1.80 -6.26 -16.32
CA SER A 696 0.61 -6.35 -17.16
C SER A 696 0.15 -4.95 -17.58
N ARG A 697 -0.31 -4.77 -18.83
CA ARG A 697 -0.93 -3.51 -19.28
C ARG A 697 -2.16 -3.12 -18.46
N GLY A 698 -2.78 -4.08 -17.81
CA GLY A 698 -3.90 -3.87 -16.89
C GLY A 698 -3.48 -3.75 -15.41
N ALA A 699 -2.18 -3.59 -15.12
CA ALA A 699 -1.69 -3.46 -13.75
C ALA A 699 -2.30 -2.24 -13.04
N LEU A 700 -2.70 -2.44 -11.81
CA LEU A 700 -3.14 -1.38 -10.90
C LEU A 700 -1.93 -0.73 -10.22
N VAL A 701 -2.13 0.39 -9.54
CA VAL A 701 -1.07 1.10 -8.81
C VAL A 701 -0.40 0.18 -7.78
N GLY A 702 -1.17 -0.60 -7.01
CA GLY A 702 -0.64 -1.57 -6.06
C GLY A 702 0.23 -2.65 -6.69
N ASP A 703 -0.15 -3.16 -7.88
CA ASP A 703 0.66 -4.16 -8.62
C ASP A 703 2.03 -3.59 -9.02
N ILE A 704 2.06 -2.30 -9.42
CA ILE A 704 3.29 -1.60 -9.78
C ILE A 704 4.17 -1.43 -8.54
N VAL A 705 3.61 -0.98 -7.42
CA VAL A 705 4.32 -0.84 -6.14
C VAL A 705 4.96 -2.16 -5.72
N ASN A 706 4.19 -3.25 -5.74
CA ASN A 706 4.67 -4.59 -5.38
C ASN A 706 5.79 -5.07 -6.32
N THR A 707 5.64 -4.87 -7.64
CA THR A 707 6.66 -5.29 -8.63
C THR A 707 7.96 -4.50 -8.48
N VAL A 708 7.88 -3.21 -8.16
CA VAL A 708 9.07 -2.38 -7.86
C VAL A 708 9.77 -2.85 -6.59
N ALA A 709 9.02 -3.13 -5.53
CA ALA A 709 9.58 -3.68 -4.28
C ALA A 709 10.27 -5.03 -4.52
N ILE A 710 9.65 -5.93 -5.27
CA ILE A 710 10.24 -7.21 -5.69
C ILE A 710 11.55 -7.00 -6.45
N THR A 711 11.57 -6.06 -7.39
CA THR A 711 12.77 -5.75 -8.19
C THR A 711 13.90 -5.21 -7.31
N ALA A 712 13.58 -4.38 -6.32
CA ALA A 712 14.54 -3.87 -5.35
C ALA A 712 15.12 -5.00 -4.47
N ILE A 713 14.30 -5.96 -4.02
CA ILE A 713 14.75 -7.13 -3.26
C ILE A 713 15.69 -8.00 -4.13
N GLN A 714 15.30 -8.29 -5.37
CA GLN A 714 16.16 -9.06 -6.30
C GLN A 714 17.51 -8.37 -6.51
N ALA A 715 17.52 -7.04 -6.66
CA ALA A 715 18.74 -6.25 -6.82
C ALA A 715 19.62 -6.28 -5.55
N GLY A 716 19.01 -6.28 -4.37
CA GLY A 716 19.67 -6.36 -3.07
C GLY A 716 20.36 -7.69 -2.87
N THR A 717 19.64 -8.78 -3.08
CA THR A 717 20.16 -10.15 -2.88
C THR A 717 21.21 -10.56 -3.93
N ALA A 718 21.21 -9.97 -5.13
CA ALA A 718 22.24 -10.22 -6.14
C ALA A 718 23.61 -9.64 -5.78
N THR A 719 23.66 -8.56 -4.99
CA THR A 719 24.93 -7.94 -4.52
C THR A 719 25.57 -8.70 -3.36
N ASP A 720 24.79 -9.42 -2.56
CA ASP A 720 25.31 -10.20 -1.43
C ASP A 720 25.93 -11.56 -1.88
N ALA A 721 25.70 -11.97 -3.13
CA ALA A 721 26.21 -13.22 -3.70
C ALA A 721 27.46 -13.05 -4.60
N ALA A 722 27.93 -11.81 -4.84
CA ALA A 722 29.11 -11.46 -5.63
C ALA A 722 30.29 -11.07 -4.76
#